data_164807452a0c84476b78a726361ef056
#
_entry.id   164807452a0c84476b78a726361ef056
#
_cell.length_a   1.000
_cell.length_b   1.000
_cell.length_c   1.000
_cell.angle_alpha   90.00
_cell.angle_beta   90.00
_cell.angle_gamma   90.00
#
_symmetry.space_group_name_H-M   'P 1'
#
loop_
_entity.id
_entity.type
_entity.pdbx_description
1 polymer ?
#
loop_
_entity_poly.entity_id
_entity_poly.type
_entity_poly.pdbx_seq_one_letter_code
_entity_poly.pdbx_strand_id
1 'polypeptide(L)'
;MRCVPFVLLLGALWGAPSVGLAQSVSDAGACRADVVFLMDNTGSMGGPINSTKRNARTILDAISGGDPRFAGIDTRYGVATYWGDPREYLTNSSFWFCHRDTCPYSWCNRYICENPYGICARYLPSQCVSREPTEAQKTAAARKAFRINQPLTDSKLQTQRGMNEWRPCSSPGGCGGDWAEANFFGLHQLATGGQSTDGLCIDPPYPRAPYAECADKGFASGYDIKWREDSGRIVVWFGDACSWTRTVDKTEVIRALQANNVVVAGINSGRSGRGIDHFSDVGIGSCMWGADPGQAASVTEATGGSLTNQVSGTAATINAILDAVAGGMAQAGSAAAVSFDTPSFTENTRLYQTLFNAKDWSGDVIAYELKDDASIGNKVWSAADKLNRKGTGARTIYTLGNQRGEIVGVPFIWGQLTGAQQNDLRTEPNGALGNVSKGATRLEYLRGNRAHEGKGFGYRVRGSVLGDIWHSRAVYVGAPQQPWPDSGGGFPSDKNRYSNFARDQKSRAPVVYVGSNDGFLHGFDADTGDEVIAYAPGNLFSTTVNAGYHRLTDPNFNHNNLYVDGTPTVSDAFIATRTPAQWRTVLVGIKGGGGRGLFALDVTNPKIFRNSSAKDVVLWEFTNQHDPHLGYTFSEPTIVLMNNGRWAAITGNGLNDTATDRTGGQSQLFIIYLDGGIDGVWTEGKDYLRIPTGVGSVSDRNGLFTPAIIDLDGNGTADRVYAGDLKGHLWAFDITNADQNSWQNAYAAPLFSTKAGQPITVKPIVTRHPTGALGNEPNLMIYFGTGRFLNDADKTLKTGQSFYGIWDSAKARLTRADLAAQNFYLNDDAKR
;
A
#
# COMPACT_ATOMS: atom_id res chain seq x y z
N MET A 1 8.94 12.90 -8.04
CA MET A 1 8.19 12.32 -6.91
C MET A 1 7.79 13.45 -5.99
N ARG A 2 6.53 13.69 -5.79
CA ARG A 2 6.04 14.61 -4.75
C ARG A 2 5.20 13.76 -3.81
N CYS A 3 5.56 13.75 -2.55
CA CYS A 3 4.73 13.16 -1.52
C CYS A 3 3.40 13.91 -1.42
N VAL A 4 2.31 13.19 -1.37
CA VAL A 4 0.98 13.75 -1.13
C VAL A 4 0.77 13.79 0.38
N PRO A 5 0.39 14.93 0.98
CA PRO A 5 0.15 14.99 2.42
C PRO A 5 -1.03 14.12 2.83
N PHE A 6 -0.87 13.41 3.91
CA PHE A 6 -1.90 12.64 4.58
C PHE A 6 -2.98 13.58 5.12
N VAL A 7 -4.15 13.61 4.53
CA VAL A 7 -5.34 14.22 5.14
C VAL A 7 -6.13 13.10 5.81
N LEU A 8 -6.02 13.02 7.13
CA LEU A 8 -6.94 12.24 7.96
C LEU A 8 -8.32 12.91 7.93
N LEU A 9 -9.23 12.42 7.11
CA LEU A 9 -10.66 12.77 7.20
C LEU A 9 -11.29 11.88 8.27
N LEU A 10 -11.34 12.40 9.50
CA LEU A 10 -12.23 11.90 10.54
C LEU A 10 -13.66 12.20 10.14
N GLY A 11 -14.39 11.18 9.69
CA GLY A 11 -15.83 11.22 9.57
C GLY A 11 -16.46 11.31 10.97
N ALA A 12 -17.02 12.47 11.29
CA ALA A 12 -17.76 12.66 12.53
C ALA A 12 -19.08 11.90 12.47
N LEU A 13 -19.22 10.88 13.32
CA LEU A 13 -20.50 10.27 13.70
C LEU A 13 -20.93 10.80 15.07
N TRP A 14 -22.09 11.39 15.06
CA TRP A 14 -23.07 11.69 16.11
C TRP A 14 -22.72 11.47 17.60
N GLY A 15 -22.66 12.57 18.34
CA GLY A 15 -23.34 12.79 19.63
C GLY A 15 -22.76 12.14 20.88
N ALA A 16 -21.59 12.65 21.39
CA ALA A 16 -21.31 12.73 22.83
C ALA A 16 -20.30 13.85 23.10
N PRO A 17 -20.27 14.47 24.30
CA PRO A 17 -19.54 15.71 24.51
C PRO A 17 -18.03 15.52 24.47
N SER A 18 -17.41 16.39 23.69
CA SER A 18 -15.97 16.49 23.50
C SER A 18 -15.24 16.84 24.81
N VAL A 19 -14.38 15.94 25.27
CA VAL A 19 -13.21 16.30 26.06
C VAL A 19 -12.09 16.54 25.08
N GLY A 20 -11.60 17.77 25.03
CA GLY A 20 -10.63 18.20 24.05
C GLY A 20 -9.27 17.49 24.19
N LEU A 21 -8.83 16.89 23.12
CA LEU A 21 -7.43 16.70 22.78
C LEU A 21 -7.22 17.33 21.40
N ALA A 22 -7.02 18.64 21.41
CA ALA A 22 -6.44 19.35 20.28
C ALA A 22 -4.96 18.99 20.21
N GLN A 23 -4.61 17.92 19.49
CA GLN A 23 -3.25 17.74 19.02
C GLN A 23 -3.09 18.58 17.77
N SER A 24 -2.21 19.55 17.85
CA SER A 24 -1.88 20.51 16.81
C SER A 24 -1.50 19.83 15.50
N VAL A 25 -2.31 20.06 14.46
CA VAL A 25 -1.91 19.85 13.07
C VAL A 25 -0.94 20.97 12.72
N SER A 26 0.34 20.77 12.96
CA SER A 26 1.41 21.60 12.43
C SER A 26 2.24 20.76 11.45
N ASP A 27 2.40 21.29 10.25
CA ASP A 27 3.20 20.79 9.13
C ASP A 27 2.61 19.68 8.25
N ALA A 28 1.46 19.92 7.63
CA ALA A 28 1.09 19.26 6.40
C ALA A 28 1.91 19.86 5.24
N GLY A 29 3.11 19.30 4.94
CA GLY A 29 3.79 19.92 3.81
C GLY A 29 5.02 19.24 3.23
N ALA A 30 5.87 18.61 3.99
CA ALA A 30 7.07 17.98 3.45
C ALA A 30 7.09 16.49 3.76
N CYS A 31 7.38 15.67 2.74
CA CYS A 31 7.78 14.30 3.01
C CYS A 31 9.01 14.31 3.90
N ARG A 32 9.01 13.47 4.92
CA ARG A 32 10.11 13.34 5.85
C ARG A 32 10.87 12.06 5.60
N ALA A 33 12.18 12.15 5.55
CA ALA A 33 13.06 10.99 5.45
C ALA A 33 14.19 11.10 6.47
N ASP A 34 14.45 10.02 7.17
CA ASP A 34 15.58 9.86 8.05
C ASP A 34 16.57 8.89 7.42
N VAL A 35 17.77 9.37 7.11
CA VAL A 35 18.81 8.60 6.41
C VAL A 35 19.98 8.38 7.36
N VAL A 36 20.28 7.14 7.68
CA VAL A 36 21.40 6.77 8.54
C VAL A 36 22.48 6.07 7.72
N PHE A 37 23.68 6.59 7.75
CA PHE A 37 24.86 5.98 7.15
C PHE A 37 25.50 5.06 8.19
N LEU A 38 25.42 3.76 7.95
CA LEU A 38 26.02 2.72 8.79
C LEU A 38 27.28 2.18 8.11
N MET A 39 28.44 2.44 8.68
CA MET A 39 29.74 2.12 8.11
C MET A 39 30.45 1.02 8.90
N ASP A 40 30.91 0.01 8.19
CA ASP A 40 31.95 -0.91 8.65
C ASP A 40 33.26 -0.13 8.85
N ASN A 41 33.79 -0.17 10.06
CA ASN A 41 34.96 0.61 10.43
C ASN A 41 36.21 -0.26 10.60
N THR A 42 36.24 -1.42 9.95
CA THR A 42 37.38 -2.33 9.94
C THR A 42 38.49 -1.89 8.97
N GLY A 43 39.67 -2.52 9.08
CA GLY A 43 40.86 -2.08 8.36
C GLY A 43 40.73 -2.08 6.84
N SER A 44 40.03 -3.07 6.28
CA SER A 44 39.78 -3.26 4.84
C SER A 44 38.96 -2.11 4.22
N MET A 45 38.10 -1.45 4.99
CA MET A 45 37.22 -0.35 4.55
C MET A 45 37.93 1.01 4.36
N GLY A 46 39.26 1.09 4.45
CA GLY A 46 39.98 2.36 4.33
C GLY A 46 39.68 3.16 3.05
N GLY A 47 39.51 2.48 1.92
CA GLY A 47 39.18 3.09 0.63
C GLY A 47 37.77 3.70 0.60
N PRO A 48 36.71 2.91 0.84
CA PRO A 48 35.34 3.37 0.92
C PRO A 48 35.12 4.48 1.96
N ILE A 49 35.69 4.35 3.17
CA ILE A 49 35.63 5.37 4.22
C ILE A 49 36.20 6.70 3.72
N ASN A 50 37.40 6.70 3.17
CA ASN A 50 38.06 7.91 2.68
C ASN A 50 37.32 8.53 1.49
N SER A 51 36.75 7.73 0.61
CA SER A 51 35.94 8.21 -0.51
C SER A 51 34.66 8.88 -0.02
N THR A 52 33.92 8.25 0.89
CA THR A 52 32.68 8.81 1.46
C THR A 52 32.94 10.10 2.24
N LYS A 53 33.99 10.16 3.06
CA LYS A 53 34.40 11.37 3.79
C LYS A 53 34.69 12.56 2.88
N ARG A 54 35.53 12.35 1.83
CA ARG A 54 35.88 13.42 0.89
C ARG A 54 34.66 13.97 0.14
N ASN A 55 33.66 13.13 -0.09
CA ASN A 55 32.48 13.50 -0.86
C ASN A 55 31.23 13.71 0.01
N ALA A 56 31.37 13.70 1.34
CA ALA A 56 30.24 13.80 2.26
C ALA A 56 29.35 15.01 1.97
N ARG A 57 29.96 16.18 1.70
CA ARG A 57 29.21 17.38 1.37
C ARG A 57 28.43 17.27 0.09
N THR A 58 29.04 16.74 -0.98
CA THR A 58 28.38 16.53 -2.28
C THR A 58 27.19 15.57 -2.14
N ILE A 59 27.34 14.49 -1.37
CA ILE A 59 26.28 13.52 -1.09
C ILE A 59 25.13 14.17 -0.33
N LEU A 60 25.44 14.87 0.77
CA LEU A 60 24.42 15.53 1.60
C LEU A 60 23.73 16.68 0.87
N ASP A 61 24.45 17.43 0.01
CA ASP A 61 23.86 18.48 -0.80
C ASP A 61 22.91 17.91 -1.86
N ALA A 62 23.25 16.80 -2.48
CA ALA A 62 22.39 16.11 -3.44
C ALA A 62 21.11 15.60 -2.75
N ILE A 63 21.22 14.87 -1.63
CA ILE A 63 20.06 14.29 -0.91
C ILE A 63 19.16 15.40 -0.33
N SER A 64 19.67 16.58 0.02
CA SER A 64 18.88 17.69 0.55
C SER A 64 18.23 18.56 -0.54
N GLY A 65 18.02 18.05 -1.74
CA GLY A 65 17.30 18.70 -2.82
C GLY A 65 18.18 19.24 -3.94
N GLY A 66 19.49 19.04 -3.90
CA GLY A 66 20.40 19.34 -5.02
C GLY A 66 20.20 18.40 -6.20
N ASP A 67 19.76 17.16 -5.94
CA ASP A 67 19.34 16.21 -6.98
C ASP A 67 17.79 16.26 -7.08
N PRO A 68 17.23 16.34 -8.30
CA PRO A 68 15.77 16.42 -8.50
C PRO A 68 14.96 15.28 -7.84
N ARG A 69 15.57 14.12 -7.62
CA ARG A 69 14.94 12.97 -6.94
C ARG A 69 14.54 13.27 -5.49
N PHE A 70 15.22 14.20 -4.84
CA PHE A 70 15.05 14.55 -3.42
C PHE A 70 14.41 15.93 -3.22
N ALA A 71 13.98 16.60 -4.29
CA ALA A 71 13.40 17.93 -4.19
C ALA A 71 12.11 17.94 -3.34
N GLY A 72 12.07 18.80 -2.31
CA GLY A 72 10.91 19.00 -1.44
C GLY A 72 10.77 17.95 -0.34
N ILE A 73 11.81 17.19 -0.03
CA ILE A 73 11.85 16.23 1.09
C ILE A 73 12.58 16.86 2.28
N ASP A 74 11.96 16.83 3.46
CA ASP A 74 12.60 17.18 4.74
C ASP A 74 13.44 16.01 5.22
N THR A 75 14.76 16.05 4.98
CA THR A 75 15.68 14.95 5.29
C THR A 75 16.51 15.24 6.52
N ARG A 76 16.57 14.29 7.48
CA ARG A 76 17.56 14.26 8.56
C ARG A 76 18.57 13.14 8.33
N TYR A 77 19.76 13.34 8.85
CA TYR A 77 20.90 12.45 8.64
C TYR A 77 21.46 11.98 9.95
N GLY A 78 21.73 10.70 10.06
CA GLY A 78 22.44 10.07 11.17
C GLY A 78 23.69 9.34 10.67
N VAL A 79 24.64 9.11 11.57
CA VAL A 79 25.89 8.40 11.28
C VAL A 79 26.17 7.40 12.38
N ALA A 80 26.44 6.15 11.99
CA ALA A 80 26.78 5.07 12.87
C ALA A 80 27.92 4.20 12.32
N THR A 81 28.53 3.47 13.19
CA THR A 81 29.61 2.51 12.87
C THR A 81 29.42 1.21 13.60
N TYR A 82 29.92 0.14 13.00
CA TYR A 82 30.02 -1.17 13.64
C TYR A 82 31.42 -1.77 13.42
N TRP A 83 31.75 -2.77 14.24
CA TRP A 83 32.98 -3.52 14.22
C TRP A 83 32.70 -5.02 14.43
N GLY A 84 33.57 -5.74 15.15
CA GLY A 84 33.39 -7.14 15.50
C GLY A 84 32.18 -7.43 16.41
N ASP A 85 31.84 -8.69 16.55
CA ASP A 85 30.71 -9.14 17.38
C ASP A 85 30.86 -8.69 18.85
N PRO A 86 29.79 -8.27 19.55
CA PRO A 86 29.85 -7.84 20.96
C PRO A 86 30.53 -8.85 21.89
N ARG A 87 30.42 -10.13 21.60
CA ARG A 87 31.04 -11.22 22.36
C ARG A 87 32.56 -11.14 22.38
N GLU A 88 33.18 -10.65 21.32
CA GLU A 88 34.64 -10.48 21.22
C GLU A 88 35.16 -9.44 22.22
N TYR A 89 34.32 -8.54 22.66
CA TYR A 89 34.66 -7.46 23.61
C TYR A 89 34.34 -7.78 25.06
N LEU A 90 33.81 -8.96 25.36
CA LEU A 90 33.66 -9.43 26.73
C LEU A 90 35.02 -9.76 27.28
N THR A 91 35.40 -9.15 28.41
CA THR A 91 36.73 -9.38 29.03
C THR A 91 36.86 -10.83 29.51
N ASN A 92 38.06 -11.38 29.47
CA ASN A 92 38.45 -12.77 29.77
C ASN A 92 37.93 -13.36 31.12
N SER A 93 37.27 -12.60 31.96
CA SER A 93 36.66 -13.05 33.20
C SER A 93 35.19 -13.55 33.07
N SER A 94 34.63 -13.52 31.86
CA SER A 94 33.20 -13.75 31.65
C SER A 94 32.87 -15.06 30.92
N PHE A 95 33.87 -15.77 30.40
CA PHE A 95 33.63 -16.99 29.63
C PHE A 95 34.16 -18.25 30.28
N TRP A 96 33.65 -19.39 29.82
CA TRP A 96 33.93 -20.76 30.23
C TRP A 96 35.35 -20.99 30.70
N PHE A 97 35.52 -21.31 31.95
CA PHE A 97 36.81 -21.82 32.47
C PHE A 97 36.79 -23.34 32.40
N CYS A 98 37.60 -23.90 31.49
CA CYS A 98 37.98 -25.31 31.60
C CYS A 98 39.07 -25.43 32.67
N HIS A 99 38.89 -26.32 33.62
CA HIS A 99 39.93 -26.56 34.64
C HIS A 99 41.19 -27.05 33.95
N ARG A 100 42.32 -26.40 34.26
CA ARG A 100 43.64 -26.64 33.65
C ARG A 100 44.10 -28.10 33.76
N ASP A 101 43.60 -28.78 34.79
CA ASP A 101 44.05 -30.14 35.14
C ASP A 101 43.35 -31.25 34.34
N THR A 102 42.38 -30.86 33.51
CA THR A 102 41.58 -31.83 32.74
C THR A 102 41.80 -31.76 31.24
N CYS A 103 42.66 -30.81 30.73
CA CYS A 103 43.04 -30.73 29.32
C CYS A 103 44.35 -31.49 29.10
N PRO A 104 44.40 -32.53 28.22
CA PRO A 104 45.58 -33.36 28.04
C PRO A 104 46.68 -32.70 27.21
N TYR A 105 46.50 -31.44 26.76
CA TYR A 105 47.45 -30.75 25.88
C TYR A 105 48.01 -29.48 26.50
N SER A 106 49.32 -29.30 26.45
CA SER A 106 50.02 -28.13 27.00
C SER A 106 49.66 -26.78 26.39
N TRP A 107 48.93 -26.78 25.31
CA TRP A 107 48.47 -25.58 24.62
C TRP A 107 47.00 -25.21 24.91
N CYS A 108 46.31 -25.95 25.75
CA CYS A 108 45.01 -25.59 26.30
C CYS A 108 45.07 -24.33 27.19
N ASN A 109 45.46 -23.23 26.62
CA ASN A 109 45.47 -21.95 27.25
C ASN A 109 44.21 -21.19 26.90
N ARG A 110 43.79 -20.36 27.79
CA ARG A 110 42.73 -19.36 27.89
C ARG A 110 41.77 -19.10 26.65
N TYR A 111 42.22 -19.43 25.44
CA TYR A 111 41.48 -19.15 24.18
C TYR A 111 40.76 -20.37 23.60
N ILE A 112 40.83 -21.53 24.18
CA ILE A 112 40.42 -22.77 23.51
C ILE A 112 38.98 -23.14 23.79
N CYS A 113 38.40 -22.60 24.84
CA CYS A 113 36.97 -22.76 25.09
C CYS A 113 36.06 -21.90 24.20
N GLU A 114 36.64 -20.96 23.46
CA GLU A 114 35.92 -20.12 22.49
C GLU A 114 35.73 -20.80 21.12
N ASN A 115 36.41 -21.91 20.88
CA ASN A 115 36.28 -22.62 19.62
C ASN A 115 35.46 -23.90 19.79
N PRO A 116 34.18 -23.94 19.34
CA PRO A 116 33.33 -25.12 19.41
C PRO A 116 33.86 -26.33 18.64
N TYR A 117 34.89 -26.15 17.84
CA TYR A 117 35.63 -27.24 17.13
C TYR A 117 36.96 -27.63 17.75
N GLY A 118 37.31 -27.00 18.88
CA GLY A 118 38.55 -27.32 19.60
C GLY A 118 38.46 -28.69 20.29
N ILE A 119 39.64 -29.33 20.43
CA ILE A 119 39.78 -30.65 21.05
C ILE A 119 39.20 -30.65 22.47
N CYS A 120 39.20 -29.55 23.20
CA CYS A 120 38.66 -29.43 24.54
C CYS A 120 37.13 -29.62 24.59
N ALA A 121 36.36 -29.11 23.62
CA ALA A 121 34.91 -29.32 23.53
C ALA A 121 34.53 -30.81 23.34
N ARG A 122 35.49 -31.63 22.86
CA ARG A 122 35.29 -33.05 22.60
C ARG A 122 35.42 -33.93 23.85
N TYR A 123 36.12 -33.45 24.88
CA TYR A 123 36.51 -34.29 26.01
C TYR A 123 35.89 -33.95 27.39
N LEU A 124 35.34 -32.74 27.61
CA LEU A 124 34.95 -32.29 28.95
C LEU A 124 33.67 -31.45 29.07
N PRO A 125 32.51 -31.97 28.72
CA PRO A 125 31.25 -31.23 28.87
C PRO A 125 30.87 -30.91 30.31
N SER A 126 31.29 -31.72 31.30
CA SER A 126 30.78 -31.63 32.65
C SER A 126 31.60 -30.78 33.63
N GLN A 127 32.73 -30.23 33.20
CA GLN A 127 33.63 -29.48 34.09
C GLN A 127 33.84 -27.99 33.71
N CYS A 128 33.13 -27.50 32.74
CA CYS A 128 33.11 -26.07 32.41
C CYS A 128 32.05 -25.34 33.21
N VAL A 129 32.46 -24.41 34.07
CA VAL A 129 31.53 -23.55 34.80
C VAL A 129 31.37 -22.22 34.05
N SER A 130 30.20 -21.94 33.55
CA SER A 130 29.92 -20.62 32.95
C SER A 130 29.62 -19.59 34.03
N ARG A 131 30.27 -18.46 33.98
CA ARG A 131 29.77 -17.22 34.61
C ARG A 131 29.10 -16.40 33.56
N GLU A 132 27.80 -16.25 33.66
CA GLU A 132 27.10 -15.31 32.76
C GLU A 132 27.66 -13.89 32.96
N PRO A 133 27.97 -13.18 31.87
CA PRO A 133 28.33 -11.78 31.92
C PRO A 133 27.20 -10.96 32.53
N THR A 134 27.53 -10.00 33.37
CA THR A 134 26.55 -9.06 33.91
C THR A 134 25.99 -8.18 32.79
N GLU A 135 24.80 -7.65 32.98
CA GLU A 135 24.18 -6.71 32.00
C GLU A 135 25.08 -5.49 31.73
N ALA A 136 25.81 -4.98 32.72
CA ALA A 136 26.79 -3.92 32.52
C ALA A 136 27.95 -4.34 31.60
N GLN A 137 28.43 -5.57 31.70
CA GLN A 137 29.47 -6.12 30.83
C GLN A 137 28.97 -6.32 29.40
N LYS A 138 27.76 -6.86 29.24
CA LYS A 138 27.09 -7.01 27.92
C LYS A 138 26.89 -5.64 27.24
N THR A 139 26.39 -4.65 28.00
CA THR A 139 26.22 -3.28 27.48
C THR A 139 27.57 -2.64 27.09
N ALA A 140 28.61 -2.82 27.89
CA ALA A 140 29.93 -2.29 27.56
C ALA A 140 30.52 -2.93 26.30
N ALA A 141 30.32 -4.25 26.11
CA ALA A 141 30.72 -4.97 24.91
C ALA A 141 29.91 -4.53 23.68
N ALA A 142 28.58 -4.40 23.81
CA ALA A 142 27.70 -3.89 22.75
C ALA A 142 28.12 -2.49 22.27
N ARG A 143 28.50 -1.60 23.20
CA ARG A 143 28.99 -0.25 22.89
C ARG A 143 30.34 -0.20 22.21
N LYS A 144 31.15 -1.26 22.33
CA LYS A 144 32.39 -1.41 21.57
C LYS A 144 32.12 -1.92 20.16
N ALA A 145 31.13 -2.79 19.98
CA ALA A 145 30.76 -3.35 18.69
C ALA A 145 29.95 -2.39 17.82
N PHE A 146 29.17 -1.48 18.42
CA PHE A 146 28.31 -0.53 17.73
C PHE A 146 28.34 0.83 18.39
N ARG A 147 28.35 1.90 17.58
CA ARG A 147 28.34 3.27 18.03
C ARG A 147 27.53 4.19 17.10
N ILE A 148 26.78 5.12 17.67
CA ILE A 148 26.22 6.27 16.97
C ILE A 148 27.23 7.42 17.04
N ASN A 149 27.81 7.81 15.89
CA ASN A 149 28.75 8.93 15.77
C ASN A 149 28.01 10.26 15.72
N GLN A 150 26.83 10.30 15.09
CA GLN A 150 25.95 11.45 15.02
C GLN A 150 24.49 10.98 15.04
N PRO A 151 23.69 11.34 16.08
CA PRO A 151 22.24 11.17 16.04
C PRO A 151 21.60 11.94 14.88
N LEU A 152 20.34 11.65 14.55
CA LEU A 152 19.62 12.34 13.49
C LEU A 152 19.63 13.85 13.65
N THR A 153 20.03 14.56 12.59
CA THR A 153 20.13 16.01 12.52
C THR A 153 19.85 16.50 11.09
N ASP A 154 19.34 17.71 10.97
CA ASP A 154 19.23 18.44 9.69
C ASP A 154 20.55 19.12 9.28
N SER A 155 21.49 19.21 10.21
CA SER A 155 22.79 19.85 10.02
C SER A 155 23.76 18.98 9.24
N LYS A 156 23.98 19.31 7.97
CA LYS A 156 25.01 18.69 7.11
C LYS A 156 26.40 18.74 7.74
N LEU A 157 26.71 19.84 8.44
CA LEU A 157 28.01 20.00 9.10
C LEU A 157 28.19 19.02 10.25
N GLN A 158 27.15 18.81 11.07
CA GLN A 158 27.21 17.82 12.16
C GLN A 158 27.31 16.41 11.59
N THR A 159 26.54 16.08 10.54
CA THR A 159 26.62 14.81 9.85
C THR A 159 28.04 14.55 9.29
N GLN A 160 28.62 15.55 8.64
CA GLN A 160 30.01 15.44 8.14
C GLN A 160 31.02 15.26 9.26
N ARG A 161 30.83 15.91 10.41
CA ARG A 161 31.67 15.68 11.60
C ARG A 161 31.55 14.24 12.09
N GLY A 162 30.33 13.68 12.14
CA GLY A 162 30.09 12.28 12.48
C GLY A 162 30.80 11.31 11.51
N MET A 163 30.70 11.56 10.20
CA MET A 163 31.44 10.78 9.19
C MET A 163 32.96 10.90 9.34
N ASN A 164 33.48 12.07 9.77
CA ASN A 164 34.92 12.26 9.98
C ASN A 164 35.47 11.44 11.17
N GLU A 165 34.60 10.93 12.04
CA GLU A 165 34.99 10.02 13.12
C GLU A 165 35.25 8.59 12.63
N TRP A 166 34.79 8.22 11.46
CA TRP A 166 35.10 6.93 10.86
C TRP A 166 36.60 6.79 10.65
N ARG A 167 37.19 5.76 11.19
CA ARG A 167 38.61 5.50 11.06
C ARG A 167 38.82 3.99 10.83
N PRO A 168 39.45 3.59 9.72
CA PRO A 168 39.80 2.19 9.54
C PRO A 168 40.69 1.79 10.70
N CYS A 169 40.39 0.71 11.35
CA CYS A 169 41.16 0.24 12.47
C CYS A 169 42.45 -0.39 12.00
N SER A 170 43.58 0.02 12.59
CA SER A 170 44.93 -0.41 12.16
C SER A 170 45.66 -1.30 13.18
N SER A 171 44.95 -1.76 14.21
CA SER A 171 45.66 -2.47 15.34
C SER A 171 45.18 -3.92 15.47
N PRO A 172 46.09 -4.92 15.49
CA PRO A 172 45.73 -6.28 15.81
C PRO A 172 45.29 -6.37 17.27
N GLY A 173 44.08 -6.74 17.54
CA GLY A 173 43.54 -7.01 18.87
C GLY A 173 42.56 -5.99 19.44
N GLY A 174 42.18 -4.90 18.70
CA GLY A 174 41.29 -3.88 19.20
C GLY A 174 40.00 -3.66 18.41
N CYS A 175 39.81 -4.30 17.26
CA CYS A 175 38.83 -3.90 16.26
C CYS A 175 38.12 -5.05 15.55
N GLY A 176 38.02 -6.22 16.13
CA GLY A 176 37.53 -7.42 15.44
C GLY A 176 38.57 -7.99 14.47
N GLY A 177 38.58 -9.31 14.26
CA GLY A 177 39.43 -9.96 13.29
C GLY A 177 38.85 -9.86 11.87
N ASP A 178 39.67 -9.82 10.86
CA ASP A 178 39.37 -9.57 9.44
C ASP A 178 38.35 -10.49 8.72
N TRP A 179 37.49 -11.27 9.39
CA TRP A 179 36.78 -12.36 8.70
C TRP A 179 35.26 -12.35 8.78
N ALA A 180 34.66 -11.84 9.84
CA ALA A 180 33.22 -11.61 9.95
C ALA A 180 32.96 -10.45 10.89
N GLU A 181 32.00 -9.61 10.57
CA GLU A 181 31.76 -8.34 11.24
C GLU A 181 30.38 -8.32 11.93
N ALA A 182 30.12 -7.34 12.78
CA ALA A 182 28.85 -7.21 13.49
C ALA A 182 27.76 -6.49 12.67
N ASN A 183 27.66 -6.77 11.39
CA ASN A 183 26.70 -6.14 10.49
C ASN A 183 25.26 -6.25 11.02
N PHE A 184 24.81 -7.45 11.33
CA PHE A 184 23.44 -7.70 11.80
C PHE A 184 23.20 -7.08 13.17
N PHE A 185 24.20 -7.10 14.04
CA PHE A 185 24.11 -6.42 15.33
C PHE A 185 23.93 -4.90 15.15
N GLY A 186 24.74 -4.26 14.28
CA GLY A 186 24.61 -2.85 13.97
C GLY A 186 23.25 -2.46 13.40
N LEU A 187 22.74 -3.24 12.45
CA LEU A 187 21.40 -3.06 11.88
C LEU A 187 20.29 -3.24 12.92
N HIS A 188 20.39 -4.26 13.78
CA HIS A 188 19.44 -4.51 14.86
C HIS A 188 19.42 -3.34 15.86
N GLN A 189 20.56 -2.83 16.28
CA GLN A 189 20.65 -1.71 17.22
C GLN A 189 20.07 -0.42 16.62
N LEU A 190 20.26 -0.16 15.33
CA LEU A 190 19.60 0.97 14.65
C LEU A 190 18.09 0.79 14.57
N ALA A 191 17.63 -0.41 14.25
CA ALA A 191 16.20 -0.70 14.13
C ALA A 191 15.46 -0.53 15.46
N THR A 192 16.03 -1.05 16.54
CA THR A 192 15.38 -1.15 17.86
C THR A 192 15.66 0.02 18.80
N GLY A 193 16.48 0.99 18.42
CA GLY A 193 16.93 2.05 19.32
C GLY A 193 17.85 1.54 20.42
N GLY A 194 18.67 0.55 20.11
CA GLY A 194 19.68 0.02 21.02
C GLY A 194 19.16 -1.00 22.04
N GLN A 195 17.99 -1.61 21.77
CA GLN A 195 17.40 -2.61 22.65
C GLN A 195 18.19 -3.94 22.65
N SER A 196 17.87 -4.78 23.62
CA SER A 196 18.49 -6.10 23.78
C SER A 196 18.19 -7.01 22.61
N THR A 197 19.18 -7.80 22.21
CA THR A 197 19.02 -8.91 21.27
C THR A 197 18.31 -10.07 21.97
N ASP A 198 17.34 -10.66 21.28
CA ASP A 198 16.59 -11.81 21.81
C ASP A 198 17.24 -13.18 21.52
N GLY A 199 18.29 -13.19 20.69
CA GLY A 199 19.08 -14.34 20.23
C GLY A 199 18.31 -15.67 20.17
N LEU A 200 18.10 -16.23 19.01
CA LEU A 200 17.54 -17.58 18.90
C LEU A 200 18.58 -18.59 19.34
N CYS A 201 18.12 -19.58 20.15
CA CYS A 201 18.92 -20.78 20.33
C CYS A 201 19.01 -21.50 18.98
N ILE A 202 20.15 -21.42 18.31
CA ILE A 202 20.38 -22.18 17.08
C ILE A 202 20.81 -23.58 17.49
N ASP A 203 19.98 -24.58 17.14
CA ASP A 203 20.43 -25.96 17.18
C ASP A 203 21.60 -26.11 16.20
N PRO A 204 22.78 -26.52 16.65
CA PRO A 204 23.93 -26.68 15.76
C PRO A 204 23.59 -27.71 14.67
N PRO A 205 24.01 -27.51 13.42
CA PRO A 205 23.74 -28.41 12.30
C PRO A 205 24.46 -29.77 12.38
N TYR A 206 25.10 -30.06 13.50
CA TYR A 206 25.78 -31.34 13.74
C TYR A 206 25.26 -32.06 14.99
N PRO A 207 24.92 -33.38 14.90
CA PRO A 207 24.24 -34.13 15.93
C PRO A 207 25.08 -34.47 17.16
N ARG A 208 26.20 -33.79 17.44
CA ARG A 208 27.14 -34.09 18.52
C ARG A 208 27.54 -32.91 19.41
N ALA A 209 26.94 -31.77 19.30
CA ALA A 209 27.15 -30.68 20.26
C ALA A 209 26.04 -30.69 21.30
N PRO A 210 26.29 -31.03 22.58
CA PRO A 210 25.23 -31.17 23.58
C PRO A 210 24.77 -29.85 24.20
N TYR A 211 25.07 -28.71 23.64
CA TYR A 211 24.75 -27.41 24.24
C TYR A 211 23.98 -26.52 23.26
N ALA A 212 22.72 -26.32 23.57
CA ALA A 212 21.99 -25.17 23.04
C ALA A 212 22.67 -23.91 23.59
N GLU A 213 23.39 -23.18 22.75
CA GLU A 213 24.05 -21.91 23.11
C GLU A 213 23.02 -20.79 23.25
N CYS A 214 22.21 -20.81 24.31
CA CYS A 214 21.29 -19.75 24.66
C CYS A 214 21.95 -18.62 25.49
N ALA A 215 23.27 -18.67 25.67
CA ALA A 215 24.02 -17.73 26.52
C ALA A 215 24.27 -16.36 25.84
N ASP A 216 23.89 -16.21 24.58
CA ASP A 216 24.20 -15.03 23.76
C ASP A 216 23.11 -13.96 23.76
N LYS A 217 22.10 -14.10 24.59
CA LYS A 217 21.01 -13.12 24.73
C LYS A 217 21.43 -11.91 25.56
N GLY A 218 20.77 -10.79 25.27
CA GLY A 218 20.84 -9.62 26.14
C GLY A 218 21.91 -8.58 25.82
N PHE A 219 22.46 -8.54 24.61
CA PHE A 219 23.35 -7.46 24.21
C PHE A 219 22.57 -6.22 23.77
N ALA A 220 22.63 -5.16 24.55
CA ALA A 220 21.98 -3.87 24.31
C ALA A 220 23.02 -2.76 24.35
N SER A 221 23.14 -1.97 23.28
CA SER A 221 24.03 -0.81 23.28
C SER A 221 23.44 0.37 24.09
N GLY A 222 22.10 0.45 24.15
CA GLY A 222 21.36 1.59 24.68
C GLY A 222 21.54 2.86 23.85
N TYR A 223 22.11 2.77 22.63
CA TYR A 223 22.23 3.90 21.71
C TYR A 223 21.00 4.00 20.84
N ASP A 224 20.26 5.09 20.94
CA ASP A 224 19.07 5.38 20.16
C ASP A 224 19.35 6.50 19.16
N ILE A 225 19.14 6.19 17.85
CA ILE A 225 19.32 7.13 16.74
C ILE A 225 18.23 8.21 16.70
N LYS A 226 17.12 8.02 17.43
CA LYS A 226 15.98 8.95 17.50
C LYS A 226 15.27 9.13 16.17
N TRP A 227 14.82 8.02 15.58
CA TRP A 227 13.93 8.05 14.41
C TRP A 227 12.72 8.95 14.65
N ARG A 228 12.35 9.78 13.67
CA ARG A 228 11.06 10.51 13.72
C ARG A 228 9.92 9.51 13.47
N GLU A 229 8.78 9.72 14.11
CA GLU A 229 7.63 8.79 14.00
C GLU A 229 7.00 8.78 12.61
N ASP A 230 7.00 9.92 11.94
CA ASP A 230 6.34 10.18 10.65
C ASP A 230 7.33 10.30 9.47
N SER A 231 8.51 9.70 9.59
CA SER A 231 9.54 9.70 8.55
C SER A 231 9.73 8.33 7.90
N GLY A 232 10.09 8.33 6.61
CA GLY A 232 10.70 7.16 5.98
C GLY A 232 12.08 6.89 6.58
N ARG A 233 12.30 5.70 7.15
CA ARG A 233 13.54 5.32 7.84
C ARG A 233 14.41 4.52 6.90
N ILE A 234 15.61 5.04 6.58
CA ILE A 234 16.51 4.45 5.59
C ILE A 234 17.88 4.26 6.21
N VAL A 235 18.43 3.05 6.15
CA VAL A 235 19.81 2.77 6.51
C VAL A 235 20.61 2.47 5.23
N VAL A 236 21.65 3.26 4.99
CA VAL A 236 22.65 3.00 3.97
C VAL A 236 23.80 2.24 4.62
N TRP A 237 23.88 0.95 4.34
CA TRP A 237 24.80 0.01 4.98
C TRP A 237 26.01 -0.27 4.11
N PHE A 238 27.19 0.04 4.60
CA PHE A 238 28.47 -0.17 3.92
C PHE A 238 29.28 -1.27 4.61
N GLY A 239 29.86 -2.18 3.83
CA GLY A 239 30.77 -3.19 4.33
C GLY A 239 31.43 -4.03 3.22
N ASP A 240 32.40 -4.82 3.59
CA ASP A 240 33.14 -5.72 2.70
C ASP A 240 33.34 -7.15 3.27
N ALA A 241 32.78 -7.42 4.45
CA ALA A 241 32.81 -8.73 5.11
C ALA A 241 31.39 -9.18 5.52
N CYS A 242 31.18 -10.50 5.63
CA CYS A 242 29.94 -11.10 6.07
C CYS A 242 29.65 -10.82 7.55
N SER A 243 28.38 -10.95 7.94
CA SER A 243 27.98 -10.77 9.35
C SER A 243 28.17 -12.05 10.16
N TRP A 244 28.62 -11.87 11.41
CA TRP A 244 28.41 -12.87 12.45
C TRP A 244 26.92 -13.03 12.71
N THR A 245 26.49 -14.29 12.90
CA THR A 245 25.09 -14.64 13.15
C THR A 245 24.85 -15.15 14.59
N ARG A 246 25.82 -15.04 15.46
CA ARG A 246 25.77 -15.58 16.83
C ARG A 246 25.02 -14.71 17.81
N THR A 247 25.19 -13.40 17.74
CA THR A 247 24.52 -12.44 18.61
C THR A 247 23.16 -12.02 18.04
N VAL A 248 23.07 -11.88 16.72
CA VAL A 248 21.83 -11.60 15.98
C VAL A 248 21.87 -12.41 14.69
N ASP A 249 20.89 -13.23 14.45
CA ASP A 249 20.77 -13.96 13.19
C ASP A 249 20.04 -13.13 12.11
N LYS A 250 20.06 -13.62 10.88
CA LYS A 250 19.41 -12.98 9.75
C LYS A 250 17.90 -12.78 9.94
N THR A 251 17.24 -13.76 10.55
CA THR A 251 15.79 -13.73 10.77
C THR A 251 15.40 -12.66 11.78
N GLU A 252 16.18 -12.57 12.88
CA GLU A 252 15.95 -11.57 13.92
C GLU A 252 16.20 -10.14 13.40
N VAL A 253 17.30 -9.90 12.69
CA VAL A 253 17.57 -8.56 12.14
C VAL A 253 16.50 -8.13 11.13
N ILE A 254 16.07 -9.03 10.24
CA ILE A 254 14.99 -8.75 9.29
C ILE A 254 13.71 -8.41 10.04
N ARG A 255 13.34 -9.20 11.07
CA ARG A 255 12.17 -8.94 11.91
C ARG A 255 12.25 -7.56 12.60
N ALA A 256 13.39 -7.23 13.20
CA ALA A 256 13.59 -5.95 13.86
C ALA A 256 13.47 -4.76 12.89
N LEU A 257 14.06 -4.87 11.70
CA LEU A 257 13.99 -3.83 10.66
C LEU A 257 12.56 -3.65 10.14
N GLN A 258 11.85 -4.74 9.86
CA GLN A 258 10.47 -4.70 9.38
C GLN A 258 9.51 -4.15 10.44
N ALA A 259 9.65 -4.60 11.70
CA ALA A 259 8.82 -4.13 12.81
C ALA A 259 8.96 -2.62 13.07
N ASN A 260 10.09 -2.03 12.70
CA ASN A 260 10.38 -0.60 12.86
C ASN A 260 10.32 0.18 11.54
N ASN A 261 9.82 -0.43 10.45
CA ASN A 261 9.70 0.18 9.12
C ASN A 261 11.01 0.78 8.60
N VAL A 262 12.12 0.09 8.82
CA VAL A 262 13.44 0.51 8.37
C VAL A 262 13.80 -0.18 7.06
N VAL A 263 14.01 0.61 6.02
CA VAL A 263 14.49 0.15 4.71
C VAL A 263 16.01 0.13 4.71
N VAL A 264 16.61 -0.99 4.28
CA VAL A 264 18.09 -1.12 4.22
C VAL A 264 18.55 -1.13 2.77
N ALA A 265 19.49 -0.23 2.46
CA ALA A 265 20.18 -0.22 1.19
C ALA A 265 21.64 -0.60 1.41
N GLY A 266 22.05 -1.74 0.86
CA GLY A 266 23.40 -2.30 1.00
C GLY A 266 24.35 -1.78 -0.07
N ILE A 267 25.53 -1.33 0.36
CA ILE A 267 26.65 -0.95 -0.54
C ILE A 267 27.82 -1.88 -0.23
N ASN A 268 27.95 -2.89 -1.06
CA ASN A 268 28.94 -3.94 -0.93
C ASN A 268 30.19 -3.58 -1.75
N SER A 269 31.33 -3.45 -1.11
CA SER A 269 32.60 -3.27 -1.81
C SER A 269 33.11 -4.57 -2.46
N GLY A 270 32.60 -5.73 -2.01
CA GLY A 270 32.84 -7.05 -2.58
C GLY A 270 32.03 -7.34 -3.84
N ARG A 271 32.22 -8.51 -4.43
CA ARG A 271 31.37 -9.05 -5.52
C ARG A 271 30.09 -9.63 -4.96
N SER A 272 29.06 -9.79 -5.82
CA SER A 272 27.85 -10.55 -5.48
C SER A 272 28.22 -11.94 -4.90
N GLY A 273 27.59 -12.32 -3.79
CA GLY A 273 27.91 -13.53 -3.05
C GLY A 273 29.20 -13.47 -2.23
N ARG A 274 29.80 -12.28 -2.08
CA ARG A 274 30.97 -12.02 -1.22
C ARG A 274 30.82 -10.71 -0.47
N GLY A 275 31.65 -10.45 0.53
CA GLY A 275 31.53 -9.27 1.37
C GLY A 275 30.28 -9.34 2.24
N ILE A 276 29.55 -8.24 2.37
CA ILE A 276 28.29 -8.23 3.12
C ILE A 276 27.19 -9.10 2.50
N ASP A 277 27.35 -9.49 1.25
CA ASP A 277 26.42 -10.36 0.51
C ASP A 277 26.86 -11.83 0.51
N HIS A 278 27.69 -12.24 1.46
CA HIS A 278 28.08 -13.63 1.56
C HIS A 278 26.90 -14.54 1.93
N PHE A 279 26.83 -15.71 1.35
CA PHE A 279 25.68 -16.61 1.46
C PHE A 279 25.71 -17.57 2.66
N SER A 280 26.65 -17.48 3.57
CA SER A 280 26.71 -18.34 4.74
C SER A 280 25.75 -17.88 5.83
N ASP A 281 24.82 -18.73 6.22
CA ASP A 281 23.97 -18.55 7.40
C ASP A 281 24.61 -19.17 8.66
N VAL A 282 25.77 -19.79 8.53
CA VAL A 282 26.45 -20.54 9.61
C VAL A 282 27.64 -19.73 10.10
N GLY A 283 27.57 -19.26 11.34
CA GLY A 283 28.61 -18.48 12.01
C GLY A 283 29.90 -19.25 12.32
N ILE A 284 30.57 -19.71 11.30
CA ILE A 284 31.88 -20.36 11.42
C ILE A 284 32.91 -19.54 10.65
N GLY A 285 33.74 -18.86 11.33
CA GLY A 285 35.13 -18.44 11.10
C GLY A 285 35.65 -18.14 9.68
N SER A 286 34.94 -18.30 8.63
CA SER A 286 35.34 -17.90 7.29
C SER A 286 34.14 -17.65 6.36
N CYS A 287 34.09 -16.48 5.80
CA CYS A 287 33.18 -16.14 4.70
C CYS A 287 33.54 -16.85 3.37
N MET A 288 34.07 -18.05 3.38
CA MET A 288 34.69 -18.67 2.20
C MET A 288 33.87 -19.78 1.52
N TRP A 289 32.81 -20.35 2.12
CA TRP A 289 32.11 -21.51 1.56
C TRP A 289 30.62 -21.48 1.81
N GLY A 290 29.78 -21.50 0.76
CA GLY A 290 28.33 -21.67 0.88
C GLY A 290 27.57 -21.19 -0.37
N ALA A 291 26.32 -21.68 -0.56
CA ALA A 291 25.45 -21.36 -1.66
C ALA A 291 24.13 -20.71 -1.20
N ASP A 292 23.69 -19.64 -1.89
CA ASP A 292 22.42 -18.92 -2.00
C ASP A 292 21.42 -18.86 -0.81
N PRO A 293 20.76 -17.70 -0.60
CA PRO A 293 21.03 -16.33 -1.07
C PRO A 293 21.93 -15.55 -0.11
N GLY A 294 22.62 -14.49 -0.60
CA GLY A 294 23.52 -13.65 0.18
C GLY A 294 22.85 -12.97 1.37
N GLN A 295 23.63 -12.71 2.41
CA GLN A 295 23.14 -12.07 3.64
C GLN A 295 22.55 -10.68 3.35
N ALA A 296 23.27 -9.82 2.61
CA ALA A 296 22.81 -8.48 2.29
C ALA A 296 21.65 -8.48 1.29
N ALA A 297 21.66 -9.37 0.29
CA ALA A 297 20.54 -9.54 -0.62
C ALA A 297 19.25 -9.88 0.15
N SER A 298 19.33 -10.83 1.09
CA SER A 298 18.17 -11.22 1.90
C SER A 298 17.63 -10.08 2.77
N VAL A 299 18.51 -9.31 3.43
CA VAL A 299 18.09 -8.18 4.29
C VAL A 299 17.51 -7.05 3.46
N THR A 300 18.16 -6.67 2.35
CA THR A 300 17.68 -5.57 1.51
C THR A 300 16.38 -5.93 0.81
N GLU A 301 16.23 -7.16 0.30
CA GLU A 301 14.99 -7.65 -0.29
C GLU A 301 13.84 -7.65 0.72
N ALA A 302 14.07 -8.20 1.91
CA ALA A 302 13.06 -8.30 2.96
C ALA A 302 12.58 -6.94 3.48
N THR A 303 13.43 -5.90 3.42
CA THR A 303 13.10 -4.53 3.85
C THR A 303 12.68 -3.62 2.68
N GLY A 304 12.64 -4.14 1.46
CA GLY A 304 12.29 -3.39 0.26
C GLY A 304 13.38 -2.44 -0.25
N GLY A 305 14.60 -2.56 0.24
CA GLY A 305 15.73 -1.76 -0.20
C GLY A 305 16.46 -2.34 -1.42
N SER A 306 17.72 -1.95 -1.60
CA SER A 306 18.54 -2.36 -2.74
C SER A 306 19.95 -2.74 -2.32
N LEU A 307 20.58 -3.64 -3.08
CA LEU A 307 21.97 -4.01 -2.91
C LEU A 307 22.78 -3.62 -4.14
N THR A 308 23.86 -2.86 -3.93
CA THR A 308 24.81 -2.52 -4.99
C THR A 308 26.15 -3.18 -4.70
N ASN A 309 26.62 -4.03 -5.62
CA ASN A 309 27.87 -4.79 -5.50
C ASN A 309 29.02 -4.13 -6.27
N GLN A 310 30.27 -4.42 -5.87
CA GLN A 310 31.51 -3.99 -6.54
C GLN A 310 31.67 -2.46 -6.64
N VAL A 311 31.23 -1.74 -5.61
CA VAL A 311 31.33 -0.29 -5.58
C VAL A 311 32.79 0.12 -5.37
N SER A 312 33.42 0.62 -6.41
CA SER A 312 34.81 1.11 -6.36
C SER A 312 34.92 2.48 -7.06
N GLY A 313 35.70 3.37 -6.48
CA GLY A 313 35.94 4.72 -7.01
C GLY A 313 34.85 5.74 -6.57
N THR A 314 35.23 7.02 -6.66
CA THR A 314 34.45 8.14 -6.09
C THR A 314 33.05 8.31 -6.71
N ALA A 315 32.97 8.35 -8.03
CA ALA A 315 31.72 8.58 -8.74
C ALA A 315 30.74 7.40 -8.53
N ALA A 316 31.25 6.16 -8.59
CA ALA A 316 30.44 4.97 -8.36
C ALA A 316 29.89 4.94 -6.91
N THR A 317 30.69 5.32 -5.91
CA THR A 317 30.26 5.39 -4.52
C THR A 317 29.17 6.44 -4.32
N ILE A 318 29.31 7.64 -4.89
CA ILE A 318 28.31 8.71 -4.80
C ILE A 318 27.00 8.24 -5.43
N ASN A 319 27.03 7.71 -6.66
CA ASN A 319 25.83 7.26 -7.35
C ASN A 319 25.15 6.11 -6.60
N ALA A 320 25.91 5.13 -6.12
CA ALA A 320 25.35 4.02 -5.32
C ALA A 320 24.62 4.51 -4.06
N ILE A 321 25.18 5.50 -3.36
CA ILE A 321 24.52 6.12 -2.19
C ILE A 321 23.25 6.85 -2.59
N LEU A 322 23.28 7.67 -3.64
CA LEU A 322 22.12 8.42 -4.10
C LEU A 322 21.01 7.49 -4.60
N ASP A 323 21.35 6.44 -5.33
CA ASP A 323 20.40 5.44 -5.81
C ASP A 323 19.81 4.63 -4.67
N ALA A 324 20.62 4.28 -3.66
CA ALA A 324 20.20 3.59 -2.45
C ALA A 324 19.20 4.41 -1.64
N VAL A 325 19.48 5.70 -1.41
CA VAL A 325 18.58 6.61 -0.69
C VAL A 325 17.31 6.87 -1.49
N ALA A 326 17.39 7.08 -2.81
CA ALA A 326 16.23 7.28 -3.66
C ALA A 326 15.30 6.05 -3.69
N GLY A 327 15.89 4.85 -3.76
CA GLY A 327 15.14 3.58 -3.66
C GLY A 327 14.44 3.42 -2.33
N GLY A 328 15.13 3.69 -1.21
CA GLY A 328 14.55 3.65 0.13
C GLY A 328 13.43 4.67 0.34
N MET A 329 13.60 5.90 -0.16
CA MET A 329 12.55 6.92 -0.11
C MET A 329 11.32 6.56 -0.94
N ALA A 330 11.49 5.93 -2.11
CA ALA A 330 10.40 5.45 -2.94
C ALA A 330 9.57 4.38 -2.20
N GLN A 331 10.22 3.49 -1.47
CA GLN A 331 9.57 2.47 -0.66
C GLN A 331 8.82 3.07 0.55
N ALA A 332 9.46 3.96 1.28
CA ALA A 332 8.88 4.59 2.47
C ALA A 332 7.71 5.53 2.16
N GLY A 333 7.65 6.08 0.93
CA GLY A 333 6.60 7.02 0.48
C GLY A 333 5.38 6.37 -0.17
N SER A 334 5.26 5.04 -0.20
CA SER A 334 4.31 4.33 -1.05
C SER A 334 3.00 3.87 -0.38
N ALA A 335 2.67 4.34 0.82
CA ALA A 335 1.36 4.05 1.42
C ALA A 335 0.24 4.78 0.69
N ALA A 336 -0.68 4.05 0.06
CA ALA A 336 -1.74 4.65 -0.76
C ALA A 336 -3.00 4.98 0.06
N ALA A 337 -3.43 4.12 0.97
CA ALA A 337 -4.63 4.34 1.80
C ALA A 337 -4.68 3.39 3.00
N VAL A 338 -5.50 3.76 3.98
CA VAL A 338 -5.75 2.98 5.20
C VAL A 338 -7.26 2.72 5.34
N SER A 339 -7.64 1.54 5.80
CA SER A 339 -9.00 1.17 6.14
C SER A 339 -9.02 0.40 7.45
N PHE A 340 -10.14 0.46 8.17
CA PHE A 340 -10.36 -0.24 9.43
C PHE A 340 -11.47 -1.29 9.28
N ASP A 341 -11.48 -2.31 10.12
CA ASP A 341 -12.49 -3.36 10.16
C ASP A 341 -13.77 -2.97 10.92
N THR A 342 -13.74 -1.86 11.63
CA THR A 342 -14.87 -1.38 12.45
C THR A 342 -14.87 0.15 12.56
N PRO A 343 -16.03 0.79 12.70
CA PRO A 343 -16.14 2.22 12.98
C PRO A 343 -15.81 2.58 14.43
N SER A 344 -15.73 1.60 15.34
CA SER A 344 -15.34 1.79 16.74
C SER A 344 -14.17 0.88 17.09
N PHE A 345 -13.13 1.45 17.68
CA PHE A 345 -11.94 0.72 18.09
C PHE A 345 -12.27 -0.20 19.26
N THR A 346 -11.95 -1.48 19.10
CA THR A 346 -12.07 -2.51 20.13
C THR A 346 -10.77 -3.32 20.18
N GLU A 347 -10.56 -4.07 21.24
CA GLU A 347 -9.52 -5.07 21.31
C GLU A 347 -9.62 -6.01 20.09
N ASN A 348 -8.53 -6.14 19.32
CA ASN A 348 -8.42 -6.83 18.02
C ASN A 348 -8.87 -6.05 16.76
N THR A 349 -9.09 -4.75 16.81
CA THR A 349 -9.29 -3.93 15.60
C THR A 349 -8.07 -4.07 14.67
N ARG A 350 -8.33 -4.23 13.38
CA ARG A 350 -7.28 -4.31 12.35
C ARG A 350 -7.27 -3.08 11.45
N LEU A 351 -6.08 -2.71 11.05
CA LEU A 351 -5.83 -1.67 10.07
C LEU A 351 -5.32 -2.31 8.79
N TYR A 352 -5.98 -2.03 7.66
CA TYR A 352 -5.57 -2.50 6.35
C TYR A 352 -4.97 -1.35 5.56
N GLN A 353 -3.70 -1.51 5.17
CA GLN A 353 -2.95 -0.52 4.41
C GLN A 353 -2.67 -1.04 3.01
N THR A 354 -3.03 -0.25 1.99
CA THR A 354 -2.63 -0.52 0.61
C THR A 354 -1.30 0.13 0.33
N LEU A 355 -0.42 -0.59 -0.37
CA LEU A 355 0.91 -0.15 -0.75
C LEU A 355 1.13 -0.36 -2.24
N PHE A 356 1.98 0.48 -2.84
CA PHE A 356 2.57 0.19 -4.13
C PHE A 356 4.09 0.44 -4.10
N ASN A 357 4.82 -0.34 -4.85
CA ASN A 357 6.26 -0.21 -5.00
C ASN A 357 6.58 0.37 -6.39
N ALA A 358 7.06 1.61 -6.43
CA ALA A 358 7.38 2.29 -7.67
C ALA A 358 8.62 1.72 -8.40
N LYS A 359 9.42 0.87 -7.75
CA LYS A 359 10.62 0.26 -8.35
C LYS A 359 10.28 -0.84 -9.34
N ASP A 360 9.33 -1.69 -8.98
CA ASP A 360 8.91 -2.88 -9.76
C ASP A 360 7.42 -2.92 -10.05
N TRP A 361 6.70 -1.87 -9.63
CA TRP A 361 5.26 -1.70 -9.82
C TRP A 361 4.46 -2.89 -9.28
N SER A 362 4.84 -3.35 -8.09
CA SER A 362 4.08 -4.31 -7.32
C SER A 362 3.21 -3.62 -6.28
N GLY A 363 2.16 -4.29 -5.85
CA GLY A 363 1.28 -3.84 -4.77
C GLY A 363 1.31 -4.76 -3.58
N ASP A 364 0.78 -4.27 -2.46
CA ASP A 364 0.46 -5.09 -1.28
C ASP A 364 -0.77 -4.55 -0.56
N VAL A 365 -1.45 -5.42 0.16
CA VAL A 365 -2.36 -5.08 1.24
C VAL A 365 -1.79 -5.69 2.50
N ILE A 366 -1.49 -4.85 3.48
CA ILE A 366 -0.94 -5.30 4.76
C ILE A 366 -1.98 -5.09 5.85
N ALA A 367 -2.23 -6.12 6.65
CA ALA A 367 -2.99 -5.99 7.88
C ALA A 367 -2.05 -5.79 9.06
N TYR A 368 -2.38 -4.82 9.89
CA TYR A 368 -1.73 -4.55 11.16
C TYR A 368 -2.72 -4.71 12.31
N GLU A 369 -2.21 -5.09 13.46
CA GLU A 369 -2.93 -4.92 14.72
C GLU A 369 -3.04 -3.44 15.05
N LEU A 370 -4.16 -3.01 15.61
CA LEU A 370 -4.29 -1.70 16.23
C LEU A 370 -4.27 -1.91 17.74
N LYS A 371 -3.37 -1.21 18.43
CA LYS A 371 -3.25 -1.29 19.90
C LYS A 371 -4.30 -0.40 20.56
N ASP A 372 -4.53 -0.60 21.86
CA ASP A 372 -5.54 0.15 22.65
C ASP A 372 -5.27 1.66 22.68
N ASP A 373 -4.00 2.07 22.50
CA ASP A 373 -3.59 3.47 22.39
C ASP A 373 -3.75 4.04 20.96
N ALA A 374 -4.41 3.30 20.07
CA ALA A 374 -4.56 3.59 18.65
C ALA A 374 -3.23 3.62 17.85
N SER A 375 -2.13 3.16 18.41
CA SER A 375 -0.87 2.98 17.68
C SER A 375 -0.91 1.71 16.83
N ILE A 376 -0.18 1.72 15.70
CA ILE A 376 -0.06 0.57 14.81
C ILE A 376 0.79 -0.49 15.51
N GLY A 377 0.25 -1.70 15.63
CA GLY A 377 0.88 -2.88 16.19
C GLY A 377 1.65 -3.70 15.16
N ASN A 378 1.76 -4.99 15.41
CA ASN A 378 2.49 -5.90 14.53
C ASN A 378 1.79 -6.11 13.19
N LYS A 379 2.58 -6.36 12.14
CA LYS A 379 2.08 -6.87 10.85
C LYS A 379 1.47 -8.27 11.08
N VAL A 380 0.20 -8.43 10.72
CA VAL A 380 -0.52 -9.71 10.82
C VAL A 380 -0.29 -10.55 9.57
N TRP A 381 -0.50 -9.94 8.39
CA TRP A 381 -0.29 -10.60 7.10
C TRP A 381 0.02 -9.59 5.99
N SER A 382 0.51 -10.11 4.86
CA SER A 382 0.71 -9.42 3.59
C SER A 382 0.02 -10.22 2.49
N ALA A 383 -0.85 -9.57 1.74
CA ALA A 383 -1.55 -10.18 0.62
C ALA A 383 -0.59 -10.57 -0.52
N ALA A 384 0.42 -9.75 -0.80
CA ALA A 384 1.44 -10.05 -1.80
C ALA A 384 2.22 -11.32 -1.44
N ASP A 385 2.67 -11.45 -0.19
CA ASP A 385 3.36 -12.65 0.30
C ASP A 385 2.49 -13.91 0.16
N LYS A 386 1.21 -13.80 0.49
CA LYS A 386 0.25 -14.90 0.37
C LYS A 386 0.01 -15.28 -1.10
N LEU A 387 -0.22 -14.28 -1.94
CA LEU A 387 -0.52 -14.48 -3.35
C LEU A 387 0.68 -15.05 -4.12
N ASN A 388 1.91 -14.61 -3.81
CA ASN A 388 3.14 -15.13 -4.41
C ASN A 388 3.38 -16.62 -4.10
N ARG A 389 2.87 -17.12 -2.98
CA ARG A 389 2.93 -18.54 -2.59
C ARG A 389 1.75 -19.36 -3.08
N LYS A 390 0.68 -18.71 -3.55
CA LYS A 390 -0.55 -19.38 -3.97
C LYS A 390 -0.39 -19.95 -5.37
N GLY A 391 -0.60 -21.26 -5.53
CA GLY A 391 -0.57 -21.90 -6.84
C GLY A 391 -1.70 -21.42 -7.75
N THR A 392 -1.45 -21.34 -9.04
CA THR A 392 -2.40 -20.83 -10.06
C THR A 392 -3.74 -21.57 -10.04
N GLY A 393 -3.72 -22.88 -9.85
CA GLY A 393 -4.93 -23.72 -9.76
C GLY A 393 -5.77 -23.47 -8.49
N ALA A 394 -5.21 -22.87 -7.47
CA ALA A 394 -5.89 -22.59 -6.20
C ALA A 394 -6.59 -21.20 -6.19
N ARG A 395 -6.44 -20.40 -7.26
CA ARG A 395 -7.09 -19.08 -7.37
C ARG A 395 -8.48 -19.19 -7.98
N THR A 396 -9.45 -18.59 -7.31
CA THR A 396 -10.81 -18.39 -7.82
C THR A 396 -10.88 -17.03 -8.50
N ILE A 397 -10.83 -17.04 -9.84
CA ILE A 397 -10.89 -15.79 -10.64
C ILE A 397 -12.08 -15.90 -11.57
N TYR A 398 -12.92 -14.86 -11.63
CA TYR A 398 -14.06 -14.76 -12.49
C TYR A 398 -13.92 -13.61 -13.50
N THR A 399 -14.65 -13.72 -14.59
CA THR A 399 -14.84 -12.64 -15.57
C THR A 399 -16.26 -12.71 -16.13
N LEU A 400 -16.69 -11.65 -16.81
CA LEU A 400 -17.93 -11.71 -17.58
C LEU A 400 -17.67 -12.41 -18.93
N GLY A 401 -18.49 -13.36 -19.26
CA GLY A 401 -18.36 -14.14 -20.48
C GLY A 401 -19.73 -14.42 -21.13
N ASN A 402 -19.75 -15.38 -22.06
CA ASN A 402 -20.98 -15.82 -22.71
C ASN A 402 -21.10 -17.32 -22.56
N GLN A 403 -22.19 -17.79 -21.98
CA GLN A 403 -22.54 -19.19 -21.90
C GLN A 403 -23.87 -19.44 -22.62
N ARG A 404 -23.84 -20.16 -23.75
CA ARG A 404 -25.02 -20.51 -24.53
C ARG A 404 -25.89 -19.31 -24.96
N GLY A 405 -25.27 -18.17 -25.24
CA GLY A 405 -25.95 -16.93 -25.60
C GLY A 405 -26.28 -15.99 -24.45
N GLU A 406 -26.17 -16.44 -23.21
CA GLU A 406 -26.36 -15.59 -22.03
C GLU A 406 -25.06 -14.92 -21.60
N ILE A 407 -25.08 -13.62 -21.32
CA ILE A 407 -23.96 -12.87 -20.74
C ILE A 407 -23.98 -13.11 -19.22
N VAL A 408 -22.98 -13.84 -18.74
CA VAL A 408 -22.92 -14.28 -17.34
C VAL A 408 -21.48 -14.32 -16.82
N GLY A 409 -21.33 -14.38 -15.50
CA GLY A 409 -20.04 -14.67 -14.88
C GLY A 409 -19.55 -16.07 -15.24
N VAL A 410 -18.28 -16.16 -15.61
CA VAL A 410 -17.59 -17.42 -15.93
C VAL A 410 -16.25 -17.50 -15.20
N PRO A 411 -15.73 -18.70 -14.91
CA PRO A 411 -14.34 -18.84 -14.45
C PRO A 411 -13.35 -18.31 -15.47
N PHE A 412 -12.31 -17.61 -14.99
CA PHE A 412 -11.23 -17.06 -15.81
C PHE A 412 -10.23 -18.17 -16.19
N ILE A 413 -10.69 -19.10 -17.03
CA ILE A 413 -9.93 -20.24 -17.57
C ILE A 413 -10.16 -20.33 -19.09
N TRP A 414 -9.17 -20.79 -19.83
CA TRP A 414 -9.13 -20.73 -21.30
C TRP A 414 -10.41 -21.20 -21.98
N GLY A 415 -10.92 -22.35 -21.59
CA GLY A 415 -12.10 -22.96 -22.22
C GLY A 415 -13.45 -22.30 -21.91
N GLN A 416 -13.46 -21.31 -20.98
CA GLN A 416 -14.65 -20.53 -20.60
C GLN A 416 -14.65 -19.12 -21.18
N LEU A 417 -13.52 -18.69 -21.75
CA LEU A 417 -13.41 -17.38 -22.37
C LEU A 417 -14.06 -17.35 -23.74
N THR A 418 -14.68 -16.23 -24.10
CA THR A 418 -15.18 -15.97 -25.43
C THR A 418 -14.04 -15.90 -26.46
N GLY A 419 -14.33 -16.08 -27.74
CA GLY A 419 -13.33 -15.95 -28.81
C GLY A 419 -12.67 -14.57 -28.83
N ALA A 420 -13.41 -13.51 -28.53
CA ALA A 420 -12.85 -12.14 -28.42
C ALA A 420 -11.84 -12.00 -27.27
N GLN A 421 -12.16 -12.57 -26.12
CA GLN A 421 -11.26 -12.60 -24.95
C GLN A 421 -10.00 -13.46 -25.22
N GLN A 422 -10.16 -14.62 -25.87
CA GLN A 422 -9.04 -15.44 -26.30
C GLN A 422 -8.16 -14.72 -27.32
N ASN A 423 -8.76 -13.93 -28.23
CA ASN A 423 -8.02 -13.16 -29.23
C ASN A 423 -7.19 -12.02 -28.57
N ASP A 424 -7.72 -11.32 -27.56
CA ASP A 424 -6.88 -10.42 -26.77
C ASP A 424 -5.63 -11.13 -26.25
N LEU A 425 -5.82 -12.24 -25.54
CA LEU A 425 -4.69 -13.00 -24.94
C LEU A 425 -3.72 -13.56 -26.02
N ARG A 426 -4.14 -13.69 -27.25
CA ARG A 426 -3.29 -14.08 -28.39
C ARG A 426 -2.60 -12.89 -29.05
N THR A 427 -3.05 -11.66 -28.82
CA THR A 427 -2.52 -10.47 -29.50
C THR A 427 -1.04 -10.24 -29.15
N GLU A 428 -0.24 -10.07 -30.18
CA GLU A 428 1.19 -9.80 -30.09
C GLU A 428 1.47 -8.30 -29.95
N PRO A 429 2.66 -7.87 -29.49
CA PRO A 429 3.01 -6.45 -29.37
C PRO A 429 2.90 -5.66 -30.69
N ASN A 430 2.98 -6.32 -31.83
CA ASN A 430 2.80 -5.71 -33.16
C ASN A 430 1.33 -5.73 -33.64
N GLY A 431 0.40 -6.16 -32.81
CA GLY A 431 -1.03 -6.29 -33.14
C GLY A 431 -1.43 -7.55 -33.91
N ALA A 432 -0.47 -8.41 -34.27
CA ALA A 432 -0.77 -9.67 -34.94
C ALA A 432 -1.44 -10.67 -34.00
N LEU A 433 -2.27 -11.56 -34.56
CA LEU A 433 -2.88 -12.64 -33.79
C LEU A 433 -1.91 -13.83 -33.67
N GLY A 434 -1.39 -14.08 -32.47
CA GLY A 434 -0.52 -15.21 -32.17
C GLY A 434 -1.28 -16.54 -32.03
N ASN A 435 -0.55 -17.62 -31.72
CA ASN A 435 -1.12 -18.95 -31.57
C ASN A 435 -1.88 -19.13 -30.23
N VAL A 436 -2.71 -20.18 -30.19
CA VAL A 436 -3.54 -20.54 -29.01
C VAL A 436 -2.68 -20.85 -27.77
N SER A 437 -1.56 -21.57 -27.97
CA SER A 437 -0.67 -21.96 -26.87
C SER A 437 -0.11 -20.74 -26.14
N LYS A 438 0.32 -19.71 -26.86
CA LYS A 438 0.82 -18.46 -26.26
C LYS A 438 -0.29 -17.72 -25.52
N GLY A 439 -1.50 -17.68 -26.09
CA GLY A 439 -2.66 -17.08 -25.41
C GLY A 439 -3.01 -17.80 -24.10
N ALA A 440 -3.03 -19.13 -24.11
CA ALA A 440 -3.29 -19.94 -22.92
C ALA A 440 -2.19 -19.76 -21.85
N THR A 441 -0.93 -19.70 -22.27
CA THR A 441 0.20 -19.45 -21.35
C THR A 441 0.15 -18.05 -20.76
N ARG A 442 -0.31 -17.05 -21.53
CA ARG A 442 -0.53 -15.68 -21.04
C ARG A 442 -1.64 -15.63 -20.00
N LEU A 443 -2.71 -16.38 -20.19
CA LEU A 443 -3.75 -16.55 -19.18
C LEU A 443 -3.17 -17.11 -17.87
N GLU A 444 -2.33 -18.15 -17.96
CA GLU A 444 -1.69 -18.71 -16.76
C GLU A 444 -0.73 -17.72 -16.10
N TYR A 445 -0.02 -16.89 -16.86
CA TYR A 445 0.77 -15.78 -16.29
C TYR A 445 -0.11 -14.81 -15.49
N LEU A 446 -1.25 -14.37 -16.03
CA LEU A 446 -2.21 -13.51 -15.33
C LEU A 446 -2.75 -14.19 -14.07
N ARG A 447 -2.94 -15.49 -14.10
CA ARG A 447 -3.32 -16.31 -12.94
C ARG A 447 -2.20 -16.50 -11.91
N GLY A 448 -1.00 -15.96 -12.16
CA GLY A 448 0.13 -15.98 -11.22
C GLY A 448 1.28 -16.92 -11.58
N ASN A 449 1.22 -17.63 -12.73
CA ASN A 449 2.32 -18.49 -13.16
C ASN A 449 3.52 -17.65 -13.60
N ARG A 450 4.69 -17.92 -13.01
CA ARG A 450 5.92 -17.19 -13.29
C ARG A 450 6.90 -17.95 -14.20
N ALA A 451 6.50 -19.13 -14.72
CA ALA A 451 7.42 -20.01 -15.45
C ALA A 451 8.01 -19.40 -16.73
N HIS A 452 7.34 -18.42 -17.32
CA HIS A 452 7.76 -17.77 -18.57
C HIS A 452 8.25 -16.31 -18.37
N GLU A 453 8.43 -15.86 -17.15
CA GLU A 453 9.00 -14.55 -16.83
C GLU A 453 10.48 -14.52 -17.25
N GLY A 454 10.87 -13.55 -18.10
CA GLY A 454 12.25 -13.39 -18.58
C GLY A 454 12.81 -14.54 -19.40
N LYS A 455 12.05 -15.64 -19.59
CA LYS A 455 12.46 -16.84 -20.33
C LYS A 455 11.23 -17.47 -21.02
N GLY A 456 11.44 -18.50 -21.83
CA GLY A 456 10.37 -19.13 -22.61
C GLY A 456 9.76 -18.14 -23.58
N PHE A 457 8.53 -17.68 -23.32
CA PHE A 457 7.89 -16.64 -24.13
C PHE A 457 8.37 -15.23 -23.84
N GLY A 458 9.29 -15.04 -22.90
CA GLY A 458 9.87 -13.75 -22.56
C GLY A 458 8.89 -12.77 -21.92
N TYR A 459 7.94 -13.26 -21.12
CA TYR A 459 6.99 -12.39 -20.43
C TYR A 459 7.67 -11.50 -19.40
N ARG A 460 7.05 -10.37 -19.13
CA ARG A 460 7.51 -9.39 -18.12
C ARG A 460 7.81 -10.08 -16.78
N VAL A 461 8.97 -9.77 -16.22
CA VAL A 461 9.34 -10.19 -14.87
C VAL A 461 8.63 -9.27 -13.86
N ARG A 462 7.84 -9.84 -12.96
CA ARG A 462 7.10 -9.11 -11.92
C ARG A 462 7.83 -9.17 -10.59
N GLY A 463 7.82 -8.07 -9.83
CA GLY A 463 8.25 -8.08 -8.43
C GLY A 463 7.31 -8.94 -7.57
N SER A 464 6.01 -8.78 -7.76
CA SER A 464 4.95 -9.59 -7.13
C SER A 464 3.90 -10.01 -8.16
N VAL A 465 3.12 -11.05 -7.83
CA VAL A 465 1.90 -11.42 -8.57
C VAL A 465 0.84 -10.35 -8.43
N LEU A 466 0.71 -9.75 -7.23
CA LEU A 466 -0.16 -8.61 -6.99
C LEU A 466 0.47 -7.35 -7.59
N GLY A 467 -0.24 -6.72 -8.52
CA GLY A 467 0.19 -5.48 -9.16
C GLY A 467 -0.01 -4.26 -8.28
N ASP A 468 0.48 -3.12 -8.73
CA ASP A 468 0.38 -1.86 -8.00
C ASP A 468 -1.08 -1.49 -7.69
N ILE A 469 -1.27 -0.98 -6.48
CA ILE A 469 -2.54 -0.46 -5.97
C ILE A 469 -2.35 1.05 -5.80
N TRP A 470 -2.86 1.84 -6.76
CA TRP A 470 -2.57 3.27 -6.77
C TRP A 470 -3.72 4.10 -6.20
N HIS A 471 -4.89 4.09 -6.87
CA HIS A 471 -6.04 4.91 -6.46
C HIS A 471 -7.13 4.11 -5.73
N SER A 472 -6.97 2.81 -5.57
CA SER A 472 -7.91 1.96 -4.84
C SER A 472 -7.56 1.92 -3.35
N ARG A 473 -8.58 2.13 -2.52
CA ARG A 473 -8.50 1.87 -1.09
C ARG A 473 -8.98 0.45 -0.78
N ALA A 474 -8.45 -0.14 0.27
CA ALA A 474 -9.00 -1.38 0.82
C ALA A 474 -10.40 -1.14 1.39
N VAL A 475 -11.36 -2.04 1.08
CA VAL A 475 -12.73 -1.98 1.58
C VAL A 475 -13.01 -3.26 2.35
N TYR A 476 -13.18 -3.13 3.66
CA TYR A 476 -13.55 -4.23 4.54
C TYR A 476 -15.04 -4.53 4.47
N VAL A 477 -15.39 -5.80 4.34
CA VAL A 477 -16.77 -6.30 4.28
C VAL A 477 -16.93 -7.44 5.27
N GLY A 478 -17.38 -7.12 6.47
CA GLY A 478 -17.71 -8.06 7.55
C GLY A 478 -19.22 -8.33 7.65
N ALA A 479 -19.73 -8.55 8.86
CA ALA A 479 -21.15 -8.68 9.11
C ALA A 479 -21.94 -7.45 8.65
N PRO A 480 -23.20 -7.58 8.16
CA PRO A 480 -24.02 -6.45 7.75
C PRO A 480 -24.27 -5.47 8.90
N GLN A 481 -24.06 -4.17 8.63
CA GLN A 481 -24.17 -3.10 9.63
C GLN A 481 -24.83 -1.84 9.07
N GLN A 482 -25.58 -1.94 7.96
CA GLN A 482 -26.26 -0.77 7.40
C GLN A 482 -27.43 -0.34 8.31
N PRO A 483 -27.72 0.96 8.42
CA PRO A 483 -28.81 1.47 9.24
C PRO A 483 -30.18 1.37 8.52
N TRP A 484 -30.40 0.29 7.76
CA TRP A 484 -31.64 0.14 7.00
C TRP A 484 -32.81 -0.20 7.91
N PRO A 485 -33.94 0.49 7.75
CA PRO A 485 -35.14 0.21 8.55
C PRO A 485 -35.78 -1.13 8.17
N ASP A 486 -36.51 -1.71 9.09
CA ASP A 486 -37.21 -2.98 8.92
C ASP A 486 -38.57 -2.86 8.19
N SER A 487 -38.96 -1.64 7.85
CA SER A 487 -40.18 -1.33 7.08
C SER A 487 -40.30 0.16 6.77
N GLY A 488 -41.19 0.53 5.84
CA GLY A 488 -41.41 1.93 5.45
C GLY A 488 -40.48 2.39 4.33
N GLY A 489 -40.78 3.50 3.67
CA GLY A 489 -39.89 4.09 2.64
C GLY A 489 -39.52 3.17 1.46
N GLY A 490 -40.29 2.12 1.18
CA GLY A 490 -39.91 1.10 0.17
C GLY A 490 -39.03 -0.04 0.68
N PHE A 491 -38.66 -0.04 1.96
CA PHE A 491 -37.94 -1.15 2.59
C PHE A 491 -38.82 -2.37 2.84
N PRO A 492 -38.34 -3.59 2.63
CA PRO A 492 -39.12 -4.79 2.83
C PRO A 492 -39.38 -5.04 4.32
N SER A 493 -40.60 -5.61 4.61
CA SER A 493 -41.06 -5.93 5.96
C SER A 493 -41.14 -7.44 6.23
N ASP A 494 -41.68 -7.81 7.38
CA ASP A 494 -41.96 -9.18 7.80
C ASP A 494 -40.73 -10.11 7.73
N LYS A 495 -40.83 -11.21 7.02
CA LYS A 495 -39.72 -12.16 6.88
C LYS A 495 -38.52 -11.59 6.12
N ASN A 496 -38.75 -10.55 5.32
CA ASN A 496 -37.72 -9.92 4.48
C ASN A 496 -37.09 -8.68 5.14
N ARG A 497 -37.43 -8.37 6.40
CA ARG A 497 -36.82 -7.23 7.12
C ARG A 497 -35.30 -7.30 7.17
N TYR A 498 -34.64 -6.14 7.15
CA TYR A 498 -33.17 -6.08 7.16
C TYR A 498 -32.53 -6.70 8.40
N SER A 499 -33.13 -6.53 9.58
CA SER A 499 -32.62 -7.13 10.82
C SER A 499 -32.51 -8.66 10.77
N ASN A 500 -33.39 -9.35 10.02
CA ASN A 500 -33.27 -10.78 9.79
C ASN A 500 -32.03 -11.11 8.97
N PHE A 501 -31.81 -10.42 7.86
CA PHE A 501 -30.63 -10.59 7.04
C PHE A 501 -29.34 -10.33 7.82
N ALA A 502 -29.27 -9.24 8.59
CA ALA A 502 -28.13 -8.88 9.41
C ALA A 502 -27.83 -9.97 10.47
N ARG A 503 -28.88 -10.50 11.12
CA ARG A 503 -28.75 -11.62 12.07
C ARG A 503 -28.21 -12.89 11.38
N ASP A 504 -28.78 -13.24 10.24
CA ASP A 504 -28.46 -14.47 9.51
C ASP A 504 -27.02 -14.44 8.91
N GLN A 505 -26.52 -13.25 8.61
CA GLN A 505 -25.15 -12.99 8.11
C GLN A 505 -24.16 -12.54 9.20
N LYS A 506 -24.54 -12.60 10.49
CA LYS A 506 -23.69 -12.15 11.61
C LYS A 506 -22.32 -12.83 11.66
N SER A 507 -22.25 -14.10 11.24
CA SER A 507 -21.02 -14.90 11.23
C SER A 507 -20.38 -14.99 9.83
N ARG A 508 -20.67 -14.08 8.93
CA ARG A 508 -20.07 -14.00 7.61
C ARG A 508 -18.55 -13.82 7.73
N ALA A 509 -17.77 -14.64 7.01
CA ALA A 509 -16.32 -14.46 6.93
C ALA A 509 -16.00 -13.08 6.36
N PRO A 510 -15.17 -12.27 7.02
CA PRO A 510 -14.85 -10.94 6.54
C PRO A 510 -13.85 -10.98 5.38
N VAL A 511 -14.03 -10.10 4.41
CA VAL A 511 -13.18 -9.99 3.21
C VAL A 511 -12.76 -8.54 2.99
N VAL A 512 -11.51 -8.31 2.62
CA VAL A 512 -10.98 -7.00 2.21
C VAL A 512 -10.89 -6.98 0.68
N TYR A 513 -11.61 -6.04 0.06
CA TYR A 513 -11.62 -5.87 -1.40
C TYR A 513 -10.77 -4.68 -1.83
N VAL A 514 -10.04 -4.83 -2.95
CA VAL A 514 -9.17 -3.79 -3.50
C VAL A 514 -8.98 -3.98 -5.00
N GLY A 515 -8.97 -2.88 -5.75
CA GLY A 515 -8.60 -2.88 -7.17
C GLY A 515 -7.09 -2.80 -7.37
N SER A 516 -6.56 -3.46 -8.39
CA SER A 516 -5.13 -3.48 -8.73
C SER A 516 -4.89 -3.33 -10.24
N ASN A 517 -3.73 -2.78 -10.58
CA ASN A 517 -3.31 -2.60 -11.97
C ASN A 517 -2.72 -3.85 -12.62
N ASP A 518 -2.78 -5.01 -11.95
CA ASP A 518 -2.61 -6.32 -12.60
C ASP A 518 -3.84 -6.81 -13.36
N GLY A 519 -4.90 -6.00 -13.38
CA GLY A 519 -6.12 -6.25 -14.13
C GLY A 519 -7.29 -6.81 -13.31
N PHE A 520 -7.17 -6.92 -11.99
CA PHE A 520 -8.16 -7.55 -11.14
C PHE A 520 -8.67 -6.66 -10.01
N LEU A 521 -9.94 -6.88 -9.63
CA LEU A 521 -10.38 -6.64 -8.27
C LEU A 521 -10.05 -7.90 -7.46
N HIS A 522 -9.37 -7.74 -6.33
CA HIS A 522 -9.05 -8.83 -5.40
C HIS A 522 -9.95 -8.77 -4.16
N GLY A 523 -10.28 -9.92 -3.61
CA GLY A 523 -10.85 -10.08 -2.28
C GLY A 523 -9.97 -11.01 -1.45
N PHE A 524 -9.47 -10.50 -0.34
CA PHE A 524 -8.61 -11.22 0.61
C PHE A 524 -9.39 -11.51 1.89
N ASP A 525 -9.30 -12.72 2.39
CA ASP A 525 -9.79 -13.07 3.72
C ASP A 525 -9.16 -12.13 4.75
N ALA A 526 -9.98 -11.40 5.49
CA ALA A 526 -9.50 -10.34 6.37
C ALA A 526 -8.69 -10.86 7.57
N ASP A 527 -8.88 -12.14 7.95
CA ASP A 527 -8.19 -12.76 9.07
C ASP A 527 -6.83 -13.34 8.66
N THR A 528 -6.74 -13.91 7.46
CA THR A 528 -5.57 -14.67 7.01
C THR A 528 -4.75 -14.00 5.92
N GLY A 529 -5.34 -13.07 5.16
CA GLY A 529 -4.74 -12.45 3.98
C GLY A 529 -4.74 -13.34 2.73
N ASP A 530 -5.38 -14.52 2.79
CA ASP A 530 -5.48 -15.39 1.62
C ASP A 530 -6.50 -14.85 0.62
N GLU A 531 -6.15 -14.80 -0.66
CA GLU A 531 -7.10 -14.43 -1.71
C GLU A 531 -8.25 -15.44 -1.77
N VAL A 532 -9.49 -14.99 -1.59
CA VAL A 532 -10.69 -15.83 -1.69
C VAL A 532 -11.38 -15.69 -3.03
N ILE A 533 -11.22 -14.55 -3.69
CA ILE A 533 -11.79 -14.24 -5.00
C ILE A 533 -10.93 -13.21 -5.73
N ALA A 534 -10.90 -13.26 -7.06
CA ALA A 534 -10.53 -12.14 -7.90
C ALA A 534 -11.54 -11.99 -9.05
N TYR A 535 -11.69 -10.78 -9.57
CA TYR A 535 -12.55 -10.50 -10.71
C TYR A 535 -11.78 -9.74 -11.80
N ALA A 536 -11.79 -10.29 -13.00
CA ALA A 536 -11.22 -9.71 -14.22
C ALA A 536 -12.34 -9.05 -15.04
N PRO A 537 -12.48 -7.71 -15.04
CA PRO A 537 -13.51 -7.06 -15.85
C PRO A 537 -13.44 -7.43 -17.33
N GLY A 538 -14.58 -7.91 -17.88
CA GLY A 538 -14.67 -8.42 -19.23
C GLY A 538 -14.42 -7.37 -20.30
N ASN A 539 -14.74 -6.09 -20.01
CA ASN A 539 -14.51 -5.00 -20.93
C ASN A 539 -13.08 -4.42 -20.94
N LEU A 540 -12.17 -4.99 -20.14
CA LEU A 540 -10.73 -4.70 -20.23
C LEU A 540 -10.04 -5.53 -21.31
N PHE A 541 -10.67 -6.59 -21.81
CA PHE A 541 -10.13 -7.32 -22.97
C PHE A 541 -10.15 -6.45 -24.22
N SER A 542 -9.05 -6.42 -24.95
CA SER A 542 -8.90 -5.65 -26.18
C SER A 542 -7.81 -6.24 -27.08
N THR A 543 -8.02 -6.28 -28.37
CA THR A 543 -6.99 -6.61 -29.36
C THR A 543 -6.18 -5.39 -29.80
N THR A 544 -6.47 -4.21 -29.27
CA THR A 544 -5.71 -2.97 -29.55
C THR A 544 -4.32 -3.08 -28.94
N VAL A 545 -3.28 -2.76 -29.71
CA VAL A 545 -1.86 -2.91 -29.31
C VAL A 545 -1.52 -2.29 -27.95
N ASN A 546 -2.14 -1.17 -27.60
CA ASN A 546 -1.88 -0.45 -26.36
C ASN A 546 -2.94 -0.64 -25.26
N ALA A 547 -3.81 -1.64 -25.39
CA ALA A 547 -4.84 -1.97 -24.42
C ALA A 547 -4.98 -3.48 -24.25
N GLY A 548 -5.82 -3.95 -23.34
CA GLY A 548 -6.10 -5.36 -23.13
C GLY A 548 -5.16 -6.05 -22.14
N TYR A 549 -5.54 -7.27 -21.78
CA TYR A 549 -4.78 -8.10 -20.84
C TYR A 549 -3.45 -8.59 -21.40
N HIS A 550 -3.31 -8.73 -22.74
CA HIS A 550 -2.07 -9.14 -23.37
C HIS A 550 -0.91 -8.18 -23.06
N ARG A 551 -1.20 -6.88 -22.83
CA ARG A 551 -0.20 -5.87 -22.47
C ARG A 551 0.50 -6.14 -21.15
N LEU A 552 -0.17 -6.73 -20.20
CA LEU A 552 0.39 -7.01 -18.86
C LEU A 552 1.58 -7.99 -18.91
N THR A 553 1.73 -8.74 -20.00
CA THR A 553 2.86 -9.66 -20.22
C THR A 553 4.02 -9.08 -21.00
N ASP A 554 3.87 -7.87 -21.55
CA ASP A 554 4.89 -7.21 -22.37
C ASP A 554 6.08 -6.79 -21.48
N PRO A 555 7.32 -7.19 -21.80
CA PRO A 555 8.51 -6.72 -21.09
C PRO A 555 8.67 -5.18 -21.05
N ASN A 556 8.15 -4.51 -22.08
CA ASN A 556 8.14 -3.05 -22.19
C ASN A 556 6.82 -2.43 -21.69
N PHE A 557 6.11 -3.12 -20.79
CA PHE A 557 4.86 -2.62 -20.22
C PHE A 557 5.06 -1.26 -19.56
N ASN A 558 4.25 -0.29 -19.97
CA ASN A 558 4.25 1.03 -19.38
C ASN A 558 3.20 1.09 -18.26
N HIS A 559 3.63 1.30 -17.04
CA HIS A 559 2.79 1.38 -15.85
C HIS A 559 1.91 2.64 -15.77
N ASN A 560 1.94 3.51 -16.76
CA ASN A 560 0.91 4.55 -16.95
C ASN A 560 -0.40 3.96 -17.51
N ASN A 561 -0.40 2.71 -17.96
CA ASN A 561 -1.61 1.98 -18.33
C ASN A 561 -2.27 1.40 -17.08
N LEU A 562 -3.36 2.01 -16.68
CA LEU A 562 -4.16 1.60 -15.52
C LEU A 562 -5.20 0.55 -15.92
N TYR A 563 -5.68 -0.24 -14.93
CA TYR A 563 -6.66 -1.32 -15.14
C TYR A 563 -7.84 -1.22 -14.17
N VAL A 564 -7.78 -1.83 -12.99
CA VAL A 564 -8.81 -1.71 -11.96
C VAL A 564 -8.29 -0.75 -10.88
N ASP A 565 -8.33 0.53 -11.21
CA ASP A 565 -7.64 1.59 -10.46
C ASP A 565 -8.60 2.46 -9.63
N GLY A 566 -9.67 1.87 -9.12
CA GLY A 566 -10.65 2.61 -8.31
C GLY A 566 -11.12 1.83 -7.09
N THR A 567 -11.55 2.58 -6.08
CA THR A 567 -12.11 2.02 -4.85
C THR A 567 -13.49 1.42 -5.11
N PRO A 568 -13.76 0.15 -4.76
CA PRO A 568 -15.09 -0.41 -4.87
C PRO A 568 -16.02 0.15 -3.78
N THR A 569 -17.31 0.26 -4.09
CA THR A 569 -18.35 0.61 -3.12
C THR A 569 -19.17 -0.63 -2.78
N VAL A 570 -19.44 -0.83 -1.50
CA VAL A 570 -20.23 -1.97 -1.02
C VAL A 570 -21.38 -1.50 -0.15
N SER A 571 -22.57 -2.07 -0.38
CA SER A 571 -23.74 -1.86 0.47
C SER A 571 -24.68 -3.06 0.41
N ASP A 572 -25.55 -3.19 1.41
CA ASP A 572 -26.62 -4.16 1.39
C ASP A 572 -27.84 -3.58 0.67
N ALA A 573 -28.41 -4.36 -0.25
CA ALA A 573 -29.53 -3.97 -1.10
C ALA A 573 -30.54 -5.12 -1.25
N PHE A 574 -31.83 -4.82 -1.27
CA PHE A 574 -32.87 -5.81 -1.52
C PHE A 574 -33.21 -5.85 -3.01
N ILE A 575 -32.66 -6.81 -3.72
CA ILE A 575 -32.76 -6.89 -5.19
C ILE A 575 -33.10 -8.28 -5.68
N ALA A 576 -33.82 -8.33 -6.81
CA ALA A 576 -33.93 -9.51 -7.64
C ALA A 576 -32.69 -9.61 -8.55
N THR A 577 -32.26 -10.84 -8.77
CA THR A 577 -31.21 -11.15 -9.75
C THR A 577 -31.72 -12.25 -10.65
N ARG A 578 -30.95 -13.27 -10.93
CA ARG A 578 -31.43 -14.52 -11.55
C ARG A 578 -32.29 -15.36 -10.57
N THR A 579 -32.43 -14.88 -9.32
CA THR A 579 -33.30 -15.42 -8.27
C THR A 579 -34.25 -14.33 -7.77
N PRO A 580 -35.37 -14.69 -7.11
CA PRO A 580 -36.29 -13.72 -6.51
C PRO A 580 -35.60 -12.72 -5.59
N ALA A 581 -36.23 -11.56 -5.42
CA ALA A 581 -35.71 -10.48 -4.59
C ALA A 581 -35.40 -10.94 -3.14
N GLN A 582 -34.21 -10.63 -2.71
CA GLN A 582 -33.72 -10.85 -1.34
C GLN A 582 -32.63 -9.85 -1.01
N TRP A 583 -32.29 -9.73 0.26
CA TRP A 583 -31.14 -8.94 0.69
C TRP A 583 -29.84 -9.55 0.18
N ARG A 584 -28.99 -8.72 -0.37
CA ARG A 584 -27.65 -9.06 -0.86
C ARG A 584 -26.67 -7.98 -0.48
N THR A 585 -25.45 -8.36 -0.16
CA THR A 585 -24.34 -7.42 -0.10
C THR A 585 -23.76 -7.29 -1.51
N VAL A 586 -23.93 -6.13 -2.12
CA VAL A 586 -23.51 -5.84 -3.50
C VAL A 586 -22.27 -4.97 -3.47
N LEU A 587 -21.24 -5.42 -4.19
CA LEU A 587 -20.04 -4.65 -4.48
C LEU A 587 -20.16 -4.09 -5.90
N VAL A 588 -20.03 -2.76 -6.03
CA VAL A 588 -19.90 -2.08 -7.33
C VAL A 588 -18.47 -1.58 -7.47
N GLY A 589 -17.73 -2.13 -8.44
CA GLY A 589 -16.35 -1.75 -8.73
C GLY A 589 -16.27 -0.78 -9.90
N ILE A 590 -15.27 0.09 -9.86
CA ILE A 590 -14.92 1.06 -10.89
C ILE A 590 -13.48 0.84 -11.37
N LYS A 591 -13.14 1.40 -12.51
CA LYS A 591 -11.80 1.22 -13.11
C LYS A 591 -10.93 2.47 -13.05
N GLY A 592 -11.46 3.58 -12.55
CA GLY A 592 -10.71 4.83 -12.50
C GLY A 592 -10.13 5.22 -13.85
N GLY A 593 -8.82 5.44 -13.90
CA GLY A 593 -8.09 5.68 -15.15
C GLY A 593 -7.96 4.47 -16.08
N GLY A 594 -8.27 3.25 -15.61
CA GLY A 594 -8.17 2.01 -16.38
C GLY A 594 -9.29 1.77 -17.37
N GLY A 595 -10.39 2.54 -17.31
CA GLY A 595 -11.42 2.34 -18.31
C GLY A 595 -12.77 2.99 -18.01
N ARG A 596 -13.68 2.79 -18.96
CA ARG A 596 -15.03 3.37 -18.96
C ARG A 596 -16.05 2.28 -18.65
N GLY A 597 -16.28 2.05 -17.38
CA GLY A 597 -17.26 1.05 -16.97
C GLY A 597 -17.22 0.73 -15.49
N LEU A 598 -18.34 0.20 -15.05
CA LEU A 598 -18.57 -0.33 -13.71
C LEU A 598 -18.92 -1.81 -13.81
N PHE A 599 -18.76 -2.52 -12.73
CA PHE A 599 -19.18 -3.92 -12.60
C PHE A 599 -19.78 -4.16 -11.21
N ALA A 600 -20.69 -5.14 -11.11
CA ALA A 600 -21.29 -5.51 -9.84
C ALA A 600 -21.11 -6.98 -9.51
N LEU A 601 -20.81 -7.26 -8.24
CA LEU A 601 -20.65 -8.59 -7.69
C LEU A 601 -21.56 -8.79 -6.48
N ASP A 602 -22.17 -9.96 -6.36
CA ASP A 602 -22.82 -10.42 -5.11
C ASP A 602 -21.76 -10.99 -4.18
N VAL A 603 -21.45 -10.28 -3.12
CA VAL A 603 -20.46 -10.66 -2.12
C VAL A 603 -21.09 -11.07 -0.78
N THR A 604 -22.35 -11.44 -0.79
CA THR A 604 -23.14 -11.82 0.39
C THR A 604 -22.51 -12.96 1.16
N ASN A 605 -22.05 -14.00 0.46
CA ASN A 605 -21.51 -15.20 1.10
C ASN A 605 -20.15 -15.62 0.52
N PRO A 606 -19.03 -15.24 1.15
CA PRO A 606 -17.70 -15.59 0.66
C PRO A 606 -17.42 -17.11 0.56
N LYS A 607 -18.15 -17.92 1.30
CA LYS A 607 -17.98 -19.40 1.28
C LYS A 607 -18.33 -20.01 -0.06
N ILE A 608 -19.24 -19.40 -0.83
CA ILE A 608 -19.63 -19.91 -2.14
C ILE A 608 -18.60 -19.62 -3.24
N PHE A 609 -17.64 -18.70 -3.04
CA PHE A 609 -16.65 -18.35 -4.05
C PHE A 609 -15.80 -19.54 -4.52
N ARG A 610 -15.67 -20.60 -3.71
CA ARG A 610 -14.92 -21.82 -4.06
C ARG A 610 -15.72 -22.86 -4.84
N ASN A 611 -17.04 -22.90 -4.65
CA ASN A 611 -17.92 -24.01 -5.08
C ASN A 611 -19.10 -23.55 -5.92
N SER A 612 -19.31 -22.22 -6.10
CA SER A 612 -20.46 -21.74 -6.80
C SER A 612 -20.19 -21.50 -8.28
N SER A 613 -21.24 -21.38 -9.01
CA SER A 613 -21.21 -20.83 -10.36
C SER A 613 -20.79 -19.37 -10.33
N ALA A 614 -19.82 -18.98 -11.12
CA ALA A 614 -19.45 -17.58 -11.33
C ALA A 614 -20.66 -16.71 -11.72
N LYS A 615 -21.65 -17.32 -12.35
CA LYS A 615 -22.94 -16.75 -12.73
C LYS A 615 -23.72 -16.15 -11.53
N ASP A 616 -23.58 -16.71 -10.35
CA ASP A 616 -24.31 -16.23 -9.17
C ASP A 616 -23.60 -15.05 -8.49
N VAL A 617 -22.27 -14.98 -8.65
CA VAL A 617 -21.43 -13.94 -8.06
C VAL A 617 -21.35 -12.69 -8.95
N VAL A 618 -21.14 -12.88 -10.27
CA VAL A 618 -21.04 -11.75 -11.21
C VAL A 618 -22.44 -11.33 -11.63
N LEU A 619 -22.84 -10.14 -11.23
CA LEU A 619 -24.17 -9.63 -11.56
C LEU A 619 -24.19 -9.03 -12.97
N TRP A 620 -23.37 -8.01 -13.22
CA TRP A 620 -23.34 -7.29 -14.48
C TRP A 620 -22.05 -6.46 -14.67
N GLU A 621 -21.85 -5.98 -15.92
CA GLU A 621 -20.98 -4.85 -16.26
C GLU A 621 -21.80 -3.79 -17.02
N PHE A 622 -21.59 -2.51 -16.68
CA PHE A 622 -22.11 -1.35 -17.42
C PHE A 622 -20.95 -0.53 -17.95
N THR A 623 -20.92 -0.28 -19.28
CA THR A 623 -19.76 0.29 -19.96
C THR A 623 -20.15 1.35 -20.97
N ASN A 624 -19.16 2.05 -21.52
CA ASN A 624 -19.36 2.99 -22.63
C ASN A 624 -19.83 2.34 -23.95
N GLN A 625 -19.89 1.01 -24.03
CA GLN A 625 -20.52 0.28 -25.14
C GLN A 625 -22.06 0.24 -24.97
N HIS A 626 -22.55 0.29 -23.72
CA HIS A 626 -23.96 0.35 -23.38
C HIS A 626 -24.48 1.79 -23.41
N ASP A 627 -23.68 2.74 -22.95
CA ASP A 627 -23.95 4.17 -23.10
C ASP A 627 -22.66 4.95 -23.38
N PRO A 628 -22.50 5.55 -24.58
CA PRO A 628 -21.27 6.25 -24.97
C PRO A 628 -20.98 7.52 -24.16
N HIS A 629 -21.94 8.01 -23.36
CA HIS A 629 -21.74 9.18 -22.48
C HIS A 629 -20.99 8.83 -21.19
N LEU A 630 -20.80 7.54 -20.88
CA LEU A 630 -19.98 7.10 -19.77
C LEU A 630 -18.50 7.33 -20.10
N GLY A 631 -17.83 8.20 -19.35
CA GLY A 631 -16.41 8.46 -19.45
C GLY A 631 -15.57 7.53 -18.58
N TYR A 632 -14.31 7.88 -18.33
CA TYR A 632 -13.45 7.19 -17.38
C TYR A 632 -14.04 7.28 -15.96
N THR A 633 -14.18 6.14 -15.30
CA THR A 633 -14.96 5.99 -14.06
C THR A 633 -14.18 6.38 -12.80
N PHE A 634 -13.74 7.64 -12.74
CA PHE A 634 -13.14 8.21 -11.52
C PHE A 634 -14.18 8.57 -10.44
N SER A 635 -15.46 8.63 -10.81
CA SER A 635 -16.55 8.91 -9.89
C SER A 635 -16.90 7.66 -9.08
N GLU A 636 -16.64 7.67 -7.78
CA GLU A 636 -17.03 6.58 -6.87
C GLU A 636 -18.56 6.52 -6.80
N PRO A 637 -19.20 5.36 -7.07
CA PRO A 637 -20.66 5.23 -6.98
C PRO A 637 -21.13 5.20 -5.53
N THR A 638 -22.37 5.61 -5.29
CA THR A 638 -23.06 5.40 -4.00
C THR A 638 -24.28 4.51 -4.23
N ILE A 639 -24.41 3.43 -3.46
CA ILE A 639 -25.54 2.49 -3.53
C ILE A 639 -26.63 2.95 -2.56
N VAL A 640 -27.83 3.19 -3.08
CA VAL A 640 -28.97 3.72 -2.33
C VAL A 640 -30.31 3.14 -2.80
N LEU A 641 -31.32 3.20 -1.93
CA LEU A 641 -32.72 2.98 -2.30
C LEU A 641 -33.30 4.28 -2.89
N MET A 642 -33.91 4.18 -4.06
CA MET A 642 -34.56 5.31 -4.74
C MET A 642 -36.02 5.43 -4.35
N ASN A 643 -36.60 6.62 -4.54
CA ASN A 643 -38.01 6.89 -4.23
C ASN A 643 -39.04 6.09 -5.08
N ASN A 644 -38.59 5.48 -6.18
CA ASN A 644 -39.37 4.51 -6.95
C ASN A 644 -39.30 3.07 -6.41
N GLY A 645 -38.68 2.86 -5.24
CA GLY A 645 -38.53 1.56 -4.58
C GLY A 645 -37.43 0.65 -5.17
N ARG A 646 -36.62 1.12 -6.11
CA ARG A 646 -35.51 0.34 -6.69
C ARG A 646 -34.18 0.76 -6.10
N TRP A 647 -33.26 -0.20 -5.96
CA TRP A 647 -31.88 0.04 -5.55
C TRP A 647 -31.02 0.42 -6.75
N ALA A 648 -30.19 1.45 -6.59
CA ALA A 648 -29.34 1.94 -7.65
C ALA A 648 -27.94 2.31 -7.16
N ALA A 649 -26.98 2.23 -8.05
CA ALA A 649 -25.67 2.87 -7.94
C ALA A 649 -25.71 4.22 -8.67
N ILE A 650 -25.54 5.32 -7.93
CA ILE A 650 -25.52 6.68 -8.48
C ILE A 650 -24.06 7.12 -8.63
N THR A 651 -23.70 7.62 -9.83
CA THR A 651 -22.36 8.09 -10.15
C THR A 651 -22.37 9.22 -11.17
N GLY A 652 -21.32 10.03 -11.21
CA GLY A 652 -21.09 10.95 -12.32
C GLY A 652 -20.51 10.21 -13.54
N ASN A 653 -20.65 10.79 -14.73
CA ASN A 653 -20.11 10.18 -15.96
C ASN A 653 -18.57 10.23 -16.06
N GLY A 654 -17.87 10.88 -15.13
CA GLY A 654 -16.42 10.88 -15.07
C GLY A 654 -15.74 11.71 -16.18
N LEU A 655 -14.54 11.29 -16.57
CA LEU A 655 -13.66 12.05 -17.46
C LEU A 655 -13.75 11.53 -18.91
N ASN A 656 -13.71 12.47 -19.90
CA ASN A 656 -13.54 12.15 -21.32
C ASN A 656 -14.68 11.30 -21.92
N ASP A 657 -15.92 11.77 -21.77
CA ASP A 657 -17.04 11.24 -22.55
C ASP A 657 -16.71 11.22 -24.05
N THR A 658 -16.96 10.10 -24.71
CA THR A 658 -16.67 9.88 -26.14
C THR A 658 -17.89 10.06 -27.05
N ALA A 659 -19.08 10.23 -26.49
CA ALA A 659 -20.27 10.44 -27.29
C ALA A 659 -20.13 11.66 -28.21
N THR A 660 -20.66 11.55 -29.43
CA THR A 660 -20.57 12.59 -30.48
C THR A 660 -21.94 13.13 -30.83
N ASP A 661 -23.00 12.71 -30.15
CA ASP A 661 -24.35 13.22 -30.31
C ASP A 661 -24.53 14.61 -29.66
N ARG A 662 -25.74 15.12 -29.67
CA ARG A 662 -26.08 16.46 -29.16
C ARG A 662 -25.71 16.65 -27.66
N THR A 663 -25.65 15.59 -26.85
CA THR A 663 -25.30 15.61 -25.43
C THR A 663 -23.87 15.16 -25.17
N GLY A 664 -23.12 14.85 -26.23
CA GLY A 664 -21.72 14.43 -26.13
C GLY A 664 -20.84 15.50 -25.49
N GLY A 665 -19.96 15.08 -24.60
CA GLY A 665 -19.05 15.97 -23.86
C GLY A 665 -19.70 16.74 -22.69
N GLN A 666 -20.95 16.50 -22.38
CA GLN A 666 -21.62 17.07 -21.21
C GLN A 666 -21.29 16.31 -19.93
N SER A 667 -21.31 17.01 -18.80
CA SER A 667 -21.36 16.37 -17.48
C SER A 667 -22.76 15.79 -17.25
N GLN A 668 -22.82 14.55 -16.74
CA GLN A 668 -24.08 13.79 -16.59
C GLN A 668 -24.07 12.96 -15.32
N LEU A 669 -25.24 12.90 -14.65
CA LEU A 669 -25.47 11.98 -13.56
C LEU A 669 -26.01 10.66 -14.11
N PHE A 670 -25.43 9.53 -13.73
CA PHE A 670 -25.92 8.19 -14.01
C PHE A 670 -26.57 7.58 -12.77
N ILE A 671 -27.74 6.99 -12.93
CA ILE A 671 -28.46 6.18 -11.95
C ILE A 671 -28.59 4.79 -12.54
N ILE A 672 -27.82 3.83 -12.05
CA ILE A 672 -27.70 2.46 -12.60
C ILE A 672 -28.38 1.52 -11.63
N TYR A 673 -29.51 0.94 -12.01
CA TYR A 673 -30.25 0.02 -11.16
C TYR A 673 -29.47 -1.28 -10.93
N LEU A 674 -29.40 -1.74 -9.67
CA LEU A 674 -28.64 -2.93 -9.33
C LEU A 674 -29.26 -4.22 -9.87
N ASP A 675 -30.57 -4.22 -10.12
CA ASP A 675 -31.32 -5.28 -10.78
C ASP A 675 -31.40 -5.10 -12.31
N GLY A 676 -30.79 -4.05 -12.87
CA GLY A 676 -30.67 -3.82 -14.31
C GLY A 676 -29.53 -4.63 -14.91
N GLY A 677 -29.58 -4.88 -16.23
CA GLY A 677 -28.50 -5.55 -16.98
C GLY A 677 -28.17 -6.98 -16.53
N ILE A 678 -28.96 -7.62 -15.69
CA ILE A 678 -28.74 -9.02 -15.23
C ILE A 678 -28.83 -10.01 -16.38
N ASP A 679 -29.57 -9.68 -17.41
CA ASP A 679 -29.70 -10.44 -18.67
C ASP A 679 -28.64 -10.08 -19.72
N GLY A 680 -27.74 -9.14 -19.38
CA GLY A 680 -26.71 -8.61 -20.29
C GLY A 680 -27.21 -7.54 -21.26
N VAL A 681 -28.45 -7.10 -21.13
CA VAL A 681 -29.05 -6.03 -21.96
C VAL A 681 -29.30 -4.79 -21.10
N TRP A 682 -28.92 -3.64 -21.62
CA TRP A 682 -29.08 -2.35 -20.92
C TRP A 682 -30.00 -1.42 -21.72
N THR A 683 -31.07 -0.98 -21.11
CA THR A 683 -32.07 -0.09 -21.69
C THR A 683 -32.23 1.16 -20.84
N GLU A 684 -31.97 2.34 -21.43
CA GLU A 684 -32.23 3.64 -20.75
C GLU A 684 -33.74 3.79 -20.41
N GLY A 685 -34.02 4.30 -19.26
CA GLY A 685 -35.39 4.40 -18.72
C GLY A 685 -35.89 3.14 -17.99
N LYS A 686 -35.23 1.97 -18.22
CA LYS A 686 -35.55 0.70 -17.56
C LYS A 686 -34.46 0.22 -16.63
N ASP A 687 -33.24 0.08 -17.13
CA ASP A 687 -32.12 -0.51 -16.42
C ASP A 687 -31.16 0.55 -15.87
N TYR A 688 -31.16 1.72 -16.45
CA TYR A 688 -30.44 2.91 -15.99
C TYR A 688 -31.09 4.20 -16.46
N LEU A 689 -30.69 5.32 -15.88
CA LEU A 689 -31.11 6.67 -16.26
C LEU A 689 -29.89 7.60 -16.36
N ARG A 690 -30.00 8.61 -17.25
CA ARG A 690 -29.06 9.74 -17.33
C ARG A 690 -29.79 11.05 -17.08
N ILE A 691 -29.14 11.92 -16.30
CA ILE A 691 -29.60 13.32 -16.14
C ILE A 691 -28.48 14.24 -16.62
N PRO A 692 -28.55 14.78 -17.85
CA PRO A 692 -27.54 15.70 -18.38
C PRO A 692 -27.64 17.08 -17.71
N THR A 693 -26.49 17.70 -17.48
CA THR A 693 -26.45 19.08 -16.94
C THR A 693 -26.63 20.16 -18.01
N GLY A 694 -26.46 19.80 -19.28
CA GLY A 694 -26.48 20.76 -20.40
C GLY A 694 -25.16 21.51 -20.60
N VAL A 695 -24.12 21.25 -19.77
CA VAL A 695 -22.84 21.96 -19.84
C VAL A 695 -21.72 21.03 -20.31
N GLY A 696 -21.06 21.45 -21.36
CA GLY A 696 -20.02 20.69 -22.07
C GLY A 696 -20.44 20.44 -23.52
N SER A 697 -19.47 20.10 -24.37
CA SER A 697 -19.65 19.73 -25.77
C SER A 697 -18.54 18.80 -26.23
N VAL A 698 -18.66 18.23 -27.43
CA VAL A 698 -17.61 17.36 -28.01
C VAL A 698 -16.27 18.07 -28.13
N SER A 699 -16.27 19.38 -28.43
CA SER A 699 -15.07 20.19 -28.57
C SER A 699 -14.57 20.80 -27.25
N ASP A 700 -15.44 20.91 -26.24
CA ASP A 700 -15.14 21.50 -24.94
C ASP A 700 -15.72 20.61 -23.82
N ARG A 701 -15.08 19.47 -23.64
CA ARG A 701 -15.59 18.36 -22.79
C ARG A 701 -15.65 18.72 -21.33
N ASN A 702 -16.67 18.18 -20.68
CA ASN A 702 -16.91 18.24 -19.25
C ASN A 702 -17.05 16.81 -18.68
N GLY A 703 -17.21 16.68 -17.40
CA GLY A 703 -17.44 15.41 -16.72
C GLY A 703 -17.88 15.64 -15.29
N LEU A 704 -18.84 14.85 -14.82
CA LEU A 704 -19.36 14.89 -13.45
C LEU A 704 -18.59 13.89 -12.58
N PHE A 705 -18.24 14.29 -11.37
CA PHE A 705 -17.48 13.49 -10.42
C PHE A 705 -18.34 12.96 -9.27
N THR A 706 -17.68 12.40 -8.24
CA THR A 706 -18.29 11.64 -7.15
C THR A 706 -19.43 12.42 -6.48
N PRO A 707 -20.66 11.89 -6.49
CA PRO A 707 -21.81 12.59 -5.93
C PRO A 707 -21.94 12.38 -4.43
N ALA A 708 -22.50 13.38 -3.74
CA ALA A 708 -23.05 13.25 -2.40
C ALA A 708 -24.57 13.06 -2.49
N ILE A 709 -25.10 12.02 -1.86
CA ILE A 709 -26.50 11.67 -1.88
C ILE A 709 -27.10 11.98 -0.51
N ILE A 710 -28.28 12.62 -0.50
CA ILE A 710 -28.94 13.06 0.74
C ILE A 710 -30.37 12.53 0.77
N ASP A 711 -30.73 11.99 1.91
CA ASP A 711 -32.08 11.73 2.38
C ASP A 711 -32.53 12.96 3.18
N LEU A 712 -33.48 13.70 2.65
CA LEU A 712 -33.93 14.98 3.24
C LEU A 712 -34.91 14.78 4.39
N ASP A 713 -35.80 13.80 4.27
CA ASP A 713 -36.90 13.56 5.22
C ASP A 713 -36.59 12.43 6.22
N GLY A 714 -35.50 11.72 6.06
CA GLY A 714 -35.06 10.65 6.97
C GLY A 714 -35.79 9.33 6.76
N ASN A 715 -36.37 9.10 5.59
CA ASN A 715 -37.13 7.88 5.28
C ASN A 715 -36.26 6.73 4.75
N GLY A 716 -34.96 6.98 4.52
CA GLY A 716 -33.98 6.03 4.01
C GLY A 716 -33.85 5.98 2.50
N THR A 717 -34.63 6.80 1.74
CA THR A 717 -34.52 6.91 0.29
C THR A 717 -33.71 8.14 -0.12
N ALA A 718 -33.19 8.12 -1.34
CA ALA A 718 -32.38 9.21 -1.87
C ALA A 718 -33.23 10.31 -2.47
N ASP A 719 -33.12 11.56 -1.96
CA ASP A 719 -33.93 12.71 -2.38
C ASP A 719 -33.14 13.72 -3.19
N ARG A 720 -31.89 13.96 -2.81
CA ARG A 720 -31.06 15.03 -3.38
C ARG A 720 -29.66 14.53 -3.68
N VAL A 721 -29.09 14.99 -4.81
CA VAL A 721 -27.73 14.67 -5.20
C VAL A 721 -26.96 15.96 -5.46
N TYR A 722 -25.75 16.07 -4.89
CA TYR A 722 -24.82 17.16 -5.19
C TYR A 722 -23.54 16.59 -5.80
N ALA A 723 -23.11 17.16 -6.95
CA ALA A 723 -21.90 16.73 -7.61
C ALA A 723 -21.18 17.90 -8.29
N GLY A 724 -19.87 17.85 -8.33
CA GLY A 724 -19.02 18.81 -9.03
C GLY A 724 -18.62 18.38 -10.44
N ASP A 725 -18.24 19.32 -11.29
CA ASP A 725 -17.77 19.07 -12.64
C ASP A 725 -16.40 19.67 -12.96
N LEU A 726 -15.82 19.30 -14.11
CA LEU A 726 -14.48 19.78 -14.57
C LEU A 726 -14.47 21.27 -14.88
N LYS A 727 -15.60 21.89 -15.13
CA LYS A 727 -15.72 23.32 -15.41
C LYS A 727 -15.93 24.14 -14.14
N GLY A 728 -15.98 23.48 -12.98
CA GLY A 728 -16.11 24.11 -11.66
C GLY A 728 -17.55 24.48 -11.30
N HIS A 729 -18.53 23.76 -11.82
CA HIS A 729 -19.92 23.91 -11.40
C HIS A 729 -20.26 22.87 -10.33
N LEU A 730 -20.95 23.32 -9.29
CA LEU A 730 -21.62 22.47 -8.33
C LEU A 730 -23.08 22.31 -8.77
N TRP A 731 -23.50 21.09 -9.02
CA TRP A 731 -24.85 20.73 -9.46
C TRP A 731 -25.67 20.17 -8.31
N ALA A 732 -26.99 20.43 -8.35
CA ALA A 732 -27.97 19.81 -7.46
C ALA A 732 -29.02 19.11 -8.32
N PHE A 733 -29.29 17.84 -8.04
CA PHE A 733 -30.32 17.05 -8.72
C PHE A 733 -31.43 16.71 -7.73
N ASP A 734 -32.69 16.83 -8.19
CA ASP A 734 -33.90 16.46 -7.45
C ASP A 734 -34.36 15.08 -7.91
N ILE A 735 -34.39 14.12 -7.00
CA ILE A 735 -34.81 12.74 -7.22
C ILE A 735 -35.85 12.28 -6.18
N THR A 736 -36.59 13.25 -5.59
CA THR A 736 -37.58 13.01 -4.54
C THR A 736 -38.89 12.38 -5.06
N ASN A 737 -39.17 12.52 -6.35
CA ASN A 737 -40.41 11.99 -6.91
C ASN A 737 -40.37 10.47 -7.04
N ALA A 738 -41.49 9.79 -6.75
CA ALA A 738 -41.60 8.35 -7.00
C ALA A 738 -41.59 7.99 -8.51
N ASP A 739 -41.99 8.94 -9.39
CA ASP A 739 -41.84 8.77 -10.82
C ASP A 739 -40.45 9.23 -11.28
N GLN A 740 -39.66 8.29 -11.71
CA GLN A 740 -38.29 8.52 -12.20
C GLN A 740 -38.21 9.49 -13.42
N ASN A 741 -39.28 9.64 -14.18
CA ASN A 741 -39.35 10.58 -15.29
C ASN A 741 -39.38 12.05 -14.84
N SER A 742 -39.65 12.31 -13.56
CA SER A 742 -39.61 13.62 -12.93
C SER A 742 -38.24 14.00 -12.35
N TRP A 743 -37.27 13.07 -12.35
CA TRP A 743 -35.93 13.33 -11.80
C TRP A 743 -35.15 14.25 -12.72
N GLN A 744 -34.55 15.31 -12.18
CA GLN A 744 -33.95 16.36 -12.99
C GLN A 744 -32.89 17.16 -12.23
N ASN A 745 -32.18 18.02 -12.96
CA ASN A 745 -31.43 19.11 -12.36
C ASN A 745 -32.40 20.04 -11.60
N ALA A 746 -32.22 20.15 -10.29
CA ALA A 746 -33.13 20.83 -9.38
C ALA A 746 -33.41 22.29 -9.76
N TYR A 747 -32.46 22.96 -10.41
CA TYR A 747 -32.56 24.40 -10.69
C TYR A 747 -32.47 24.75 -12.18
N ALA A 748 -32.42 23.78 -13.05
CA ALA A 748 -32.12 23.96 -14.47
C ALA A 748 -30.84 24.80 -14.74
N ALA A 749 -29.93 24.87 -13.75
CA ALA A 749 -28.68 25.64 -13.76
C ALA A 749 -27.75 25.09 -12.65
N PRO A 750 -26.46 25.38 -12.66
CA PRO A 750 -25.59 25.10 -11.54
C PRO A 750 -26.09 25.81 -10.26
N LEU A 751 -26.04 25.12 -9.12
CA LEU A 751 -26.24 25.75 -7.83
C LEU A 751 -25.20 26.84 -7.60
N PHE A 752 -23.93 26.50 -7.89
CA PHE A 752 -22.78 27.41 -7.73
C PHE A 752 -21.74 27.23 -8.86
N SER A 753 -21.06 28.31 -9.23
CA SER A 753 -19.93 28.29 -10.16
C SER A 753 -18.68 28.88 -9.53
N THR A 754 -17.61 28.12 -9.56
CA THR A 754 -16.29 28.53 -9.08
C THR A 754 -15.64 29.59 -10.01
N LYS A 755 -14.46 30.05 -9.66
CA LYS A 755 -13.61 30.80 -10.58
C LYS A 755 -13.09 29.90 -11.72
N ALA A 756 -12.91 30.47 -12.90
CA ALA A 756 -12.31 29.76 -14.02
C ALA A 756 -10.99 29.05 -13.65
N GLY A 757 -10.84 27.80 -14.06
CA GLY A 757 -9.69 26.98 -13.75
C GLY A 757 -9.73 26.31 -12.36
N GLN A 758 -10.87 26.29 -11.72
CA GLN A 758 -11.12 25.62 -10.43
C GLN A 758 -12.12 24.48 -10.59
N PRO A 759 -11.77 23.33 -11.18
CA PRO A 759 -12.64 22.16 -11.31
C PRO A 759 -12.99 21.58 -9.95
N ILE A 760 -14.13 20.88 -9.87
CA ILE A 760 -14.60 20.18 -8.66
C ILE A 760 -14.58 18.69 -8.97
N THR A 761 -13.56 17.98 -8.48
CA THR A 761 -13.38 16.54 -8.73
C THR A 761 -13.53 15.68 -7.47
N VAL A 762 -13.77 16.30 -6.33
CA VAL A 762 -13.96 15.63 -5.03
C VAL A 762 -15.44 15.46 -4.70
N LYS A 763 -15.76 14.46 -3.88
CA LYS A 763 -17.10 14.30 -3.31
C LYS A 763 -17.40 15.47 -2.37
N PRO A 764 -18.53 16.21 -2.55
CA PRO A 764 -18.94 17.24 -1.61
C PRO A 764 -19.33 16.65 -0.26
N ILE A 765 -19.09 17.40 0.82
CA ILE A 765 -19.62 17.10 2.15
C ILE A 765 -20.86 17.95 2.35
N VAL A 766 -21.96 17.33 2.78
CA VAL A 766 -23.25 18.01 2.96
C VAL A 766 -23.70 17.87 4.41
N THR A 767 -24.19 18.98 4.97
CA THR A 767 -24.78 19.02 6.31
C THR A 767 -25.94 19.98 6.36
N ARG A 768 -26.78 19.91 7.37
CA ARG A 768 -27.88 20.89 7.58
C ARG A 768 -27.29 22.26 7.95
N HIS A 769 -27.91 23.33 7.48
CA HIS A 769 -27.53 24.69 7.86
C HIS A 769 -27.78 24.89 9.36
N PRO A 770 -26.83 25.43 10.15
CA PRO A 770 -26.92 25.46 11.61
C PRO A 770 -28.01 26.38 12.14
N THR A 771 -28.41 27.40 11.38
CA THR A 771 -29.42 28.40 11.77
C THR A 771 -30.62 28.42 10.83
N GLY A 772 -31.02 27.26 10.29
CA GLY A 772 -32.03 27.19 9.25
C GLY A 772 -33.38 27.80 9.67
N ALA A 773 -33.77 28.89 9.03
CA ALA A 773 -35.12 29.40 9.07
C ALA A 773 -36.05 28.49 8.24
N LEU A 774 -37.20 28.13 8.79
CA LEU A 774 -38.27 27.48 8.05
C LEU A 774 -38.56 28.28 6.75
N GLY A 775 -38.62 27.60 5.62
CA GLY A 775 -38.92 28.21 4.31
C GLY A 775 -37.75 28.39 3.37
N ASN A 776 -36.52 27.97 3.77
CA ASN A 776 -35.34 27.97 2.91
C ASN A 776 -34.91 26.54 2.52
N GLU A 777 -35.88 25.64 2.35
CA GLU A 777 -35.62 24.25 1.97
C GLU A 777 -34.92 24.18 0.59
N PRO A 778 -33.93 23.28 0.42
CA PRO A 778 -33.53 22.15 1.31
C PRO A 778 -32.65 22.53 2.51
N ASN A 779 -32.25 23.80 2.65
CA ASN A 779 -31.50 24.34 3.79
C ASN A 779 -30.24 23.56 4.19
N LEU A 780 -29.43 23.28 3.20
CA LEU A 780 -28.21 22.49 3.34
C LEU A 780 -26.93 23.31 3.09
N MET A 781 -25.88 23.00 3.82
CA MET A 781 -24.52 23.50 3.56
C MET A 781 -23.71 22.45 2.81
N ILE A 782 -23.10 22.85 1.71
CA ILE A 782 -22.30 21.99 0.85
C ILE A 782 -20.86 22.48 0.86
N TYR A 783 -19.92 21.65 1.32
CA TYR A 783 -18.51 21.99 1.42
C TYR A 783 -17.69 21.16 0.43
N PHE A 784 -16.75 21.81 -0.29
CA PHE A 784 -15.86 21.13 -1.22
C PHE A 784 -14.61 21.95 -1.51
N GLY A 785 -13.53 21.24 -1.84
CA GLY A 785 -12.32 21.81 -2.39
C GLY A 785 -12.34 21.80 -3.92
N THR A 786 -11.54 22.66 -4.55
CA THR A 786 -11.34 22.65 -5.99
C THR A 786 -9.98 22.09 -6.36
N GLY A 787 -9.83 21.66 -7.60
CA GLY A 787 -8.61 21.14 -8.18
C GLY A 787 -8.84 19.84 -8.92
N ARG A 788 -7.82 19.41 -9.64
CA ARG A 788 -7.77 18.10 -10.28
C ARG A 788 -6.34 17.57 -10.29
N PHE A 789 -6.22 16.26 -10.24
CA PHE A 789 -4.99 15.53 -10.44
C PHE A 789 -5.32 14.20 -11.11
N LEU A 790 -5.54 14.25 -12.44
CA LEU A 790 -6.07 13.12 -13.22
C LEU A 790 -5.06 12.61 -14.25
N ASN A 791 -4.07 13.43 -14.59
CA ASN A 791 -3.02 13.08 -15.55
C ASN A 791 -1.72 13.87 -15.28
N ASP A 792 -0.64 13.51 -15.99
CA ASP A 792 0.68 14.13 -15.80
C ASP A 792 0.73 15.64 -16.06
N ALA A 793 -0.10 16.16 -16.96
CA ALA A 793 -0.15 17.59 -17.22
C ALA A 793 -0.64 18.39 -16.01
N ASP A 794 -1.46 17.79 -15.15
CA ASP A 794 -1.98 18.44 -13.96
C ASP A 794 -0.89 18.69 -12.89
N LYS A 795 0.25 17.97 -12.95
CA LYS A 795 1.43 18.19 -12.08
C LYS A 795 2.03 19.60 -12.22
N THR A 796 1.85 20.22 -13.36
CA THR A 796 2.42 21.53 -13.68
C THR A 796 1.42 22.68 -13.53
N LEU A 797 0.14 22.39 -13.28
CA LEU A 797 -0.88 23.39 -13.09
C LEU A 797 -0.66 24.17 -11.79
N LYS A 798 -0.49 25.50 -11.92
CA LYS A 798 -0.27 26.43 -10.80
C LYS A 798 -1.48 27.33 -10.53
N THR A 799 -2.66 26.97 -11.03
CA THR A 799 -3.89 27.72 -10.77
C THR A 799 -4.23 27.69 -9.29
N GLY A 800 -4.45 28.84 -8.68
CA GLY A 800 -4.87 28.92 -7.28
C GLY A 800 -6.21 28.22 -7.06
N GLN A 801 -6.25 27.29 -6.12
CA GLN A 801 -7.44 26.53 -5.75
C GLN A 801 -8.12 27.15 -4.52
N SER A 802 -9.36 26.75 -4.24
CA SER A 802 -10.19 27.30 -3.16
C SER A 802 -10.96 26.19 -2.46
N PHE A 803 -11.32 26.43 -1.22
CA PHE A 803 -12.33 25.67 -0.48
C PHE A 803 -13.59 26.52 -0.37
N TYR A 804 -14.74 25.92 -0.62
CA TYR A 804 -16.04 26.58 -0.62
C TYR A 804 -17.02 25.94 0.36
N GLY A 805 -17.85 26.79 0.97
CA GLY A 805 -19.07 26.40 1.68
C GLY A 805 -20.27 27.10 1.05
N ILE A 806 -21.17 26.36 0.46
CA ILE A 806 -22.32 26.86 -0.28
C ILE A 806 -23.59 26.52 0.46
N TRP A 807 -24.46 27.53 0.70
CA TRP A 807 -25.76 27.29 1.27
C TRP A 807 -26.80 27.08 0.16
N ASP A 808 -27.36 25.90 0.10
CA ASP A 808 -28.54 25.61 -0.73
C ASP A 808 -29.82 26.05 0.00
N SER A 809 -30.25 27.25 -0.30
CA SER A 809 -31.50 27.89 0.17
C SER A 809 -32.52 28.03 -0.96
N ALA A 810 -32.53 27.10 -1.89
CA ALA A 810 -33.30 27.12 -3.14
C ALA A 810 -32.91 28.27 -4.12
N LYS A 811 -31.72 28.85 -3.96
CA LYS A 811 -31.18 29.84 -4.90
C LYS A 811 -30.09 29.19 -5.75
N ALA A 812 -30.23 29.27 -7.05
CA ALA A 812 -29.25 28.79 -8.02
C ALA A 812 -28.41 29.93 -8.61
N ARG A 813 -27.41 29.55 -9.43
CA ARG A 813 -26.49 30.45 -10.13
C ARG A 813 -25.63 31.31 -9.20
N LEU A 814 -25.38 30.80 -8.01
CA LEU A 814 -24.46 31.44 -7.07
C LEU A 814 -23.03 31.48 -7.64
N THR A 815 -22.33 32.54 -7.32
CA THR A 815 -20.92 32.78 -7.72
C THR A 815 -20.12 33.22 -6.50
N ARG A 816 -18.84 33.45 -6.67
CA ARG A 816 -17.99 33.99 -5.60
C ARG A 816 -18.46 35.36 -5.07
N ALA A 817 -19.14 36.16 -5.90
CA ALA A 817 -19.65 37.45 -5.49
C ALA A 817 -20.78 37.35 -4.43
N ASP A 818 -21.43 36.19 -4.37
CA ASP A 818 -22.51 35.90 -3.41
C ASP A 818 -21.97 35.35 -2.07
N LEU A 819 -20.64 35.14 -1.95
CA LEU A 819 -20.02 34.52 -0.78
C LEU A 819 -19.23 35.55 0.05
N ALA A 820 -19.21 35.34 1.35
CA ALA A 820 -18.28 36.02 2.25
C ALA A 820 -16.86 35.46 2.04
N ALA A 821 -15.91 36.32 1.65
CA ALA A 821 -14.52 35.93 1.53
C ALA A 821 -13.91 35.70 2.93
N GLN A 822 -13.31 34.54 3.12
CA GLN A 822 -12.55 34.19 4.32
C GLN A 822 -11.08 34.04 3.92
N ASN A 823 -10.19 34.58 4.75
CA ASN A 823 -8.75 34.42 4.59
C ASN A 823 -8.20 33.61 5.75
N PHE A 824 -7.38 32.63 5.46
CA PHE A 824 -6.59 31.94 6.47
C PHE A 824 -5.32 32.75 6.72
N TYR A 825 -5.13 33.21 7.92
CA TYR A 825 -3.89 33.82 8.36
C TYR A 825 -3.10 32.77 9.14
N LEU A 826 -1.87 32.51 8.72
CA LEU A 826 -0.91 31.80 9.55
C LEU A 826 -0.52 32.75 10.68
N ASN A 827 -1.02 32.50 11.86
CA ASN A 827 -0.55 33.22 13.04
C ASN A 827 0.80 32.61 13.43
N ASP A 828 1.86 33.40 13.44
CA ASP A 828 3.21 32.97 13.84
C ASP A 828 3.25 32.44 15.30
N ASP A 829 2.25 32.77 16.12
CA ASP A 829 2.08 32.21 17.46
C ASP A 829 1.56 30.77 17.50
N ALA A 830 1.08 30.21 16.37
CA ALA A 830 0.65 28.84 16.27
C ALA A 830 1.81 27.82 16.07
N LYS A 831 3.05 28.28 16.16
CA LYS A 831 4.26 27.42 16.16
C LYS A 831 4.60 26.88 17.55
N ARG A 832 3.62 26.71 18.43
CA ARG A 832 3.83 26.04 19.73
C ARG A 832 3.10 24.73 19.80
#